data_dde68fc2edcac7df7c509a92c5e0f74e
#
_entry.id   dde68fc2edcac7df7c509a92c5e0f74e
#
_cell.length_a   1.000
_cell.length_b   1.000
_cell.length_c   1.000
_cell.angle_alpha   90.00
_cell.angle_beta   90.00
_cell.angle_gamma   90.00
#
_symmetry.space_group_name_H-M   'P 1'
#
loop_
_entity.id
_entity.type
_entity.pdbx_description
1 polymer ?
#
loop_
_entity_poly.entity_id
_entity_poly.type
_entity_poly.pdbx_seq_one_letter_code
_entity_poly.pdbx_strand_id
1 'polypeptide(L)'
;GVTPDGSIVVPDSMHLAARLGLDGSNYDASLKLKEREGLLNLLARYNTSTEAYQADLHVDALQVHHFLPKDSIYTLSAKIAAKGKGFDPANHRTVAAVQASLGELQYGHWNISGIDLTAGLKSTLATVHMTSDNALLKMQADADMRLDRKYLDGKVAMNVENVGLHELGISPKPLKHPFAFTLGAEARHDSIKMNMDAGDLDFQFRARSTLQKLMDQGTVFATLLTRQIELKQLDHAELRKALPSAGMQLKAGKQNPVSYFLATKDISFDDFVLRFGTTPRRGINGRTAIHGLRMDSLQLDTIFFAISQDTARMKLQGGVINGPKNPQFVFRSTLTGEIRNEDAELTLNYVDAKGDTGLDLGINARPLIEGRGRGNGIAFRLTPAEPIIAFQKFHFVDNSDWIYLHKNMRVYANVDMDSEDGLCFRMQSDRSDTVSLQNINLELIRFRLDKLSGILPYMPRITGLFSAEANYIQTATSLQVSAEAGVEKLTYERQPVGNIGLGATWLPGDKGTHYLNAYFRSGDQEVLTADAVLTQKNGRDSLEVNTTFEHFPLSLANAFMPDQVVTFTGDIDGGLYINGDMEKPKMSGDLSLDSVSVYARQAGARYWFDNRPLKIENNQLIFNKFAIYTTSRNPFTIDGNVDFRNMDRPTANLTLRAQNYTLLDAPRTRESMLYGKIFVDLNATVRGPLDGLTMRGNMNLLGNTDVTYVLTDSPLTVEDRLGELVTFTSFTDTTSVQATEVPTMSLGGMDMLMSVHIDDAVRLRADLSPDRSSRVELEGGGDLNLQYTPQGDLTLSGRYTLIGGMMKYALPVIPLKEFQFVNGSYVDWTGNPMNPSLNLTATERVRASVSDGDDGGSRMVNFDVSISIKNRLENPDLSFNLSAPEDATVQGELAGMSADERSKQAITMLATGMYLYNSGKGGGLTMGSALNSVLQSQINSLTGNLKNASLSVGIEDRTAA
;
A
#
# COMPACT_ATOMS: atom_id res chain seq x y z
N GLY A 1 -3.45 11.81 50.50
CA GLY A 1 -2.38 10.85 50.74
C GLY A 1 -1.91 10.23 49.42
N VAL A 2 -0.64 10.00 49.28
CA VAL A 2 -0.03 9.41 48.07
C VAL A 2 0.84 8.24 48.50
N THR A 3 0.76 7.09 47.85
CA THR A 3 1.71 5.99 48.08
C THR A 3 3.13 6.42 47.71
N PRO A 4 4.19 5.83 48.29
CA PRO A 4 5.58 6.24 48.01
C PRO A 4 5.98 6.17 46.54
N ASP A 5 5.34 5.31 45.77
CA ASP A 5 5.55 5.13 44.34
C ASP A 5 4.58 5.99 43.46
N GLY A 6 3.67 6.76 44.09
CA GLY A 6 2.67 7.58 43.42
C GLY A 6 1.61 6.79 42.63
N SER A 7 1.46 5.51 42.89
CA SER A 7 0.48 4.67 42.21
C SER A 7 -0.96 4.92 42.64
N ILE A 8 -1.15 5.30 43.92
CA ILE A 8 -2.46 5.65 44.50
C ILE A 8 -2.41 7.06 45.08
N VAL A 9 -3.37 7.88 44.67
CA VAL A 9 -3.52 9.27 45.12
C VAL A 9 -4.90 9.43 45.73
N VAL A 10 -5.02 10.11 46.88
CA VAL A 10 -6.31 10.55 47.40
C VAL A 10 -6.54 11.98 46.95
N PRO A 11 -7.51 12.24 46.09
CA PRO A 11 -7.83 13.58 45.58
C PRO A 11 -8.29 14.52 46.69
N ASP A 12 -7.92 15.80 46.59
CA ASP A 12 -8.32 16.82 47.59
C ASP A 12 -9.83 17.11 47.62
N SER A 13 -10.53 16.84 46.52
CA SER A 13 -11.99 17.03 46.39
C SER A 13 -12.82 15.81 46.79
N MET A 14 -12.23 14.82 47.45
CA MET A 14 -12.88 13.59 47.82
C MET A 14 -13.65 13.74 49.16
N HIS A 15 -14.90 13.33 49.13
CA HIS A 15 -15.72 13.13 50.31
C HIS A 15 -16.05 11.65 50.52
N LEU A 16 -15.60 11.07 51.62
CA LEU A 16 -15.84 9.68 51.99
C LEU A 16 -16.68 9.60 53.26
N ALA A 17 -17.83 8.92 53.16
CA ALA A 17 -18.62 8.57 54.32
C ALA A 17 -18.78 7.06 54.42
N ALA A 18 -18.32 6.49 55.52
CA ALA A 18 -18.47 5.08 55.80
C ALA A 18 -19.26 4.87 57.11
N ARG A 19 -20.17 3.91 57.11
CA ARG A 19 -20.91 3.49 58.28
C ARG A 19 -20.84 1.98 58.38
N LEU A 20 -20.58 1.47 59.58
CA LEU A 20 -20.59 0.06 59.88
C LEU A 20 -21.59 -0.11 61.04
N GLY A 21 -22.57 -0.97 60.84
CA GLY A 21 -23.54 -1.38 61.85
C GLY A 21 -23.34 -2.83 62.22
N LEU A 22 -23.51 -3.14 63.50
CA LEU A 22 -23.50 -4.51 64.03
C LEU A 22 -24.73 -4.70 64.90
N ASP A 23 -25.60 -5.63 64.53
CA ASP A 23 -26.75 -6.06 65.33
C ASP A 23 -26.81 -7.58 65.40
N GLY A 24 -26.34 -8.12 66.50
CA GLY A 24 -26.22 -9.56 66.72
C GLY A 24 -25.29 -10.22 65.68
N SER A 25 -25.86 -11.07 64.84
CA SER A 25 -25.14 -11.71 63.76
C SER A 25 -25.14 -10.92 62.43
N ASN A 26 -25.80 -9.79 62.37
CA ASN A 26 -25.93 -8.97 61.17
C ASN A 26 -24.88 -7.87 61.14
N TYR A 27 -24.17 -7.72 60.03
CA TYR A 27 -23.27 -6.65 59.73
C TYR A 27 -23.85 -5.87 58.54
N ASP A 28 -24.03 -4.58 58.72
CA ASP A 28 -24.43 -3.63 57.68
C ASP A 28 -23.31 -2.64 57.44
N ALA A 29 -22.88 -2.53 56.21
CA ALA A 29 -21.87 -1.57 55.80
C ALA A 29 -22.40 -0.65 54.68
N SER A 30 -22.14 0.61 54.79
CA SER A 30 -22.38 1.57 53.71
C SER A 30 -21.17 2.43 53.52
N LEU A 31 -20.78 2.56 52.27
CA LEU A 31 -19.70 3.43 51.82
C LEU A 31 -20.22 4.36 50.73
N LYS A 32 -20.07 5.66 50.95
CA LYS A 32 -20.34 6.69 49.94
C LYS A 32 -19.08 7.46 49.70
N LEU A 33 -18.60 7.43 48.48
CA LEU A 33 -17.49 8.25 48.03
C LEU A 33 -18.02 9.20 46.96
N LYS A 34 -17.72 10.47 47.11
CA LYS A 34 -18.01 11.51 46.14
C LYS A 34 -16.69 12.24 45.82
N GLU A 35 -16.34 12.30 44.55
CA GLU A 35 -15.21 13.07 44.04
C GLU A 35 -15.73 13.93 42.85
N ARG A 36 -15.84 15.26 43.07
CA ARG A 36 -16.45 16.17 42.11
C ARG A 36 -17.86 15.71 41.73
N GLU A 37 -18.08 15.32 40.48
CA GLU A 37 -19.36 14.75 39.97
C GLU A 37 -19.42 13.23 40.10
N GLY A 38 -18.27 12.59 40.29
CA GLY A 38 -18.15 11.13 40.43
C GLY A 38 -18.72 10.63 41.76
N LEU A 39 -19.51 9.57 41.70
CA LEU A 39 -20.17 8.98 42.86
C LEU A 39 -19.89 7.47 42.89
N LEU A 40 -19.52 6.96 44.09
CA LEU A 40 -19.54 5.54 44.38
C LEU A 40 -20.37 5.31 45.65
N ASN A 41 -21.37 4.45 45.54
CA ASN A 41 -22.20 4.00 46.66
C ASN A 41 -22.09 2.48 46.78
N LEU A 42 -21.67 2.00 47.94
CA LEU A 42 -21.66 0.59 48.28
C LEU A 42 -22.55 0.38 49.47
N LEU A 43 -23.49 -0.57 49.39
CA LEU A 43 -24.29 -1.07 50.47
C LEU A 43 -24.00 -2.56 50.57
N ALA A 44 -23.60 -3.02 51.76
CA ALA A 44 -23.31 -4.45 51.98
C ALA A 44 -23.94 -4.90 53.28
N ARG A 45 -24.49 -6.11 53.26
CA ARG A 45 -25.07 -6.81 54.40
C ARG A 45 -24.47 -8.21 54.47
N TYR A 46 -24.18 -8.62 55.70
CA TYR A 46 -23.68 -9.98 55.96
C TYR A 46 -24.22 -10.51 57.28
N ASN A 47 -24.67 -11.75 57.24
CA ASN A 47 -25.13 -12.43 58.46
C ASN A 47 -24.20 -13.60 58.75
N THR A 48 -23.49 -13.56 59.88
CA THR A 48 -22.48 -14.54 60.27
C THR A 48 -23.06 -15.91 60.63
N SER A 49 -24.34 -15.97 61.11
CA SER A 49 -25.02 -17.24 61.49
C SER A 49 -25.55 -18.02 60.30
N THR A 50 -25.97 -17.30 59.26
CA THR A 50 -26.56 -17.91 58.06
C THR A 50 -25.60 -17.89 56.87
N GLU A 51 -24.50 -17.16 56.99
CA GLU A 51 -23.56 -16.85 55.89
C GLU A 51 -24.22 -16.16 54.66
N ALA A 52 -25.38 -15.55 54.92
CA ALA A 52 -26.08 -14.82 53.85
C ALA A 52 -25.44 -13.43 53.67
N TYR A 53 -25.26 -13.04 52.42
CA TYR A 53 -24.72 -11.72 52.03
C TYR A 53 -25.52 -11.08 50.92
N GLN A 54 -25.47 -9.76 50.90
CA GLN A 54 -25.97 -8.90 49.84
C GLN A 54 -25.04 -7.71 49.72
N ALA A 55 -24.69 -7.34 48.51
CA ALA A 55 -23.89 -6.14 48.23
C ALA A 55 -24.42 -5.48 46.95
N ASP A 56 -24.65 -4.17 47.07
CA ASP A 56 -25.07 -3.31 45.94
C ASP A 56 -24.05 -2.20 45.77
N LEU A 57 -23.35 -2.19 44.66
CA LEU A 57 -22.37 -1.19 44.27
C LEU A 57 -22.93 -0.39 43.10
N HIS A 58 -22.94 0.90 43.22
CA HIS A 58 -23.28 1.84 42.18
C HIS A 58 -22.17 2.86 42.03
N VAL A 59 -21.56 2.91 40.86
CA VAL A 59 -20.53 3.87 40.46
C VAL A 59 -21.09 4.70 39.31
N ASP A 60 -21.01 6.03 39.44
CA ASP A 60 -21.48 6.96 38.43
C ASP A 60 -20.43 8.01 38.14
N ALA A 61 -20.00 8.07 36.90
CA ALA A 61 -19.01 9.02 36.35
C ALA A 61 -17.75 9.22 37.22
N LEU A 62 -17.29 8.18 37.94
CA LEU A 62 -16.12 8.25 38.79
C LEU A 62 -14.85 8.39 37.96
N GLN A 63 -14.03 9.44 38.25
CA GLN A 63 -12.76 9.69 37.57
C GLN A 63 -11.66 8.83 38.21
N VAL A 64 -11.52 7.60 37.75
CA VAL A 64 -10.62 6.61 38.36
C VAL A 64 -9.15 7.06 38.33
N HIS A 65 -8.71 7.74 37.24
CA HIS A 65 -7.32 8.23 37.10
C HIS A 65 -6.95 9.29 38.14
N HIS A 66 -7.92 9.95 38.81
CA HIS A 66 -7.61 10.83 39.95
C HIS A 66 -7.13 10.04 41.15
N PHE A 67 -7.50 8.76 41.27
CA PHE A 67 -7.08 7.84 42.32
C PHE A 67 -5.90 6.99 41.91
N LEU A 68 -5.86 6.61 40.61
CA LEU A 68 -4.86 5.74 40.00
C LEU A 68 -4.23 6.44 38.78
N PRO A 69 -3.39 7.47 39.01
CA PRO A 69 -2.90 8.34 37.91
C PRO A 69 -1.95 7.62 36.93
N LYS A 70 -1.42 6.47 37.30
CA LYS A 70 -0.57 5.66 36.41
C LYS A 70 -1.36 4.70 35.53
N ASP A 71 -2.64 4.47 35.84
CA ASP A 71 -3.52 3.61 35.06
C ASP A 71 -4.24 4.40 33.97
N SER A 72 -4.51 3.75 32.87
CA SER A 72 -5.23 4.35 31.73
C SER A 72 -6.76 4.33 31.89
N ILE A 73 -7.27 4.10 33.09
CA ILE A 73 -8.71 4.11 33.40
C ILE A 73 -9.09 5.53 33.78
N TYR A 74 -9.93 6.17 32.98
CA TYR A 74 -10.38 7.53 33.21
C TYR A 74 -11.75 7.55 33.88
N THR A 75 -12.83 7.48 33.15
CA THR A 75 -14.19 7.51 33.69
C THR A 75 -14.75 6.10 33.83
N LEU A 76 -15.44 5.86 34.94
CA LEU A 76 -16.13 4.59 35.22
C LEU A 76 -17.56 4.82 35.71
N SER A 77 -18.53 4.20 35.03
CA SER A 77 -19.91 4.09 35.49
C SER A 77 -20.34 2.60 35.45
N ALA A 78 -20.65 2.04 36.58
CA ALA A 78 -21.03 0.63 36.70
C ALA A 78 -22.01 0.37 37.83
N LYS A 79 -22.81 -0.67 37.68
CA LYS A 79 -23.73 -1.17 38.72
C LYS A 79 -23.45 -2.63 38.96
N ILE A 80 -23.27 -3.03 40.20
CA ILE A 80 -23.06 -4.44 40.57
C ILE A 80 -24.00 -4.75 41.74
N ALA A 81 -24.84 -5.74 41.59
CA ALA A 81 -25.65 -6.32 42.65
C ALA A 81 -25.27 -7.80 42.87
N ALA A 82 -24.90 -8.12 44.06
CA ALA A 82 -24.53 -9.48 44.43
C ALA A 82 -25.32 -9.94 45.68
N LYS A 83 -25.84 -11.16 45.65
CA LYS A 83 -26.50 -11.76 46.81
C LYS A 83 -26.22 -13.26 46.85
N GLY A 84 -26.13 -13.80 48.05
CA GLY A 84 -25.87 -15.22 48.17
C GLY A 84 -25.87 -15.74 49.60
N LYS A 85 -25.51 -16.99 49.74
CA LYS A 85 -25.34 -17.71 51.00
C LYS A 85 -24.18 -18.71 50.86
N GLY A 86 -23.24 -18.63 51.80
CA GLY A 86 -22.02 -19.46 51.79
C GLY A 86 -20.95 -18.88 50.85
N PHE A 87 -19.68 -19.22 51.06
CA PHE A 87 -18.55 -18.71 50.30
C PHE A 87 -17.76 -19.81 49.59
N ASP A 88 -18.00 -21.08 49.92
CA ASP A 88 -17.35 -22.20 49.25
C ASP A 88 -18.14 -22.58 47.97
N PRO A 89 -17.64 -22.25 46.76
CA PRO A 89 -18.35 -22.53 45.52
C PRO A 89 -18.48 -24.02 45.21
N ALA A 90 -17.64 -24.88 45.81
CA ALA A 90 -17.73 -26.32 45.66
C ALA A 90 -18.78 -26.96 46.58
N ASN A 91 -19.34 -26.22 47.50
CA ASN A 91 -20.37 -26.73 48.44
C ASN A 91 -21.75 -26.61 47.78
N HIS A 92 -22.50 -27.72 47.77
CA HIS A 92 -23.86 -27.79 47.21
C HIS A 92 -24.86 -26.85 47.86
N ARG A 93 -24.58 -26.34 49.08
CA ARG A 93 -25.47 -25.41 49.81
C ARG A 93 -25.17 -23.93 49.44
N THR A 94 -24.03 -23.66 48.80
CA THR A 94 -23.70 -22.29 48.37
C THR A 94 -24.60 -21.88 47.19
N VAL A 95 -25.15 -20.70 47.35
CA VAL A 95 -25.96 -20.04 46.31
C VAL A 95 -25.48 -18.62 46.17
N ALA A 96 -25.21 -18.18 44.94
CA ALA A 96 -24.85 -16.80 44.65
C ALA A 96 -25.55 -16.32 43.37
N ALA A 97 -25.84 -15.05 43.31
CA ALA A 97 -26.31 -14.37 42.13
C ALA A 97 -25.62 -13.02 42.05
N VAL A 98 -25.05 -12.72 40.91
CA VAL A 98 -24.39 -11.43 40.61
C VAL A 98 -24.98 -10.88 39.32
N GLN A 99 -25.33 -9.62 39.35
CA GLN A 99 -25.68 -8.82 38.17
C GLN A 99 -24.74 -7.63 38.12
N ALA A 100 -24.09 -7.45 36.99
CA ALA A 100 -23.19 -6.33 36.75
C ALA A 100 -23.56 -5.68 35.42
N SER A 101 -23.58 -4.34 35.41
CA SER A 101 -23.81 -3.56 34.21
C SER A 101 -22.74 -2.46 34.11
N LEU A 102 -22.06 -2.41 33.03
CA LEU A 102 -21.07 -1.38 32.71
C LEU A 102 -21.73 -0.34 31.78
N GLY A 103 -22.02 0.85 32.35
CA GLY A 103 -22.57 1.94 31.61
C GLY A 103 -21.52 2.68 30.78
N GLU A 104 -20.34 2.90 31.40
CA GLU A 104 -19.22 3.59 30.75
C GLU A 104 -17.92 3.20 31.43
N LEU A 105 -16.92 2.91 30.59
CA LEU A 105 -15.52 2.77 30.96
C LEU A 105 -14.65 3.43 29.90
N GLN A 106 -14.03 4.54 30.25
CA GLN A 106 -13.01 5.14 29.41
C GLN A 106 -11.64 4.55 29.75
N TYR A 107 -11.10 3.76 28.84
CA TYR A 107 -9.77 3.15 28.95
C TYR A 107 -8.86 3.67 27.82
N GLY A 108 -7.92 4.54 28.17
CA GLY A 108 -7.13 5.27 27.19
C GLY A 108 -8.01 6.10 26.26
N HIS A 109 -7.97 5.83 24.98
CA HIS A 109 -8.82 6.47 23.97
C HIS A 109 -10.10 5.69 23.65
N TRP A 110 -10.30 4.52 24.23
CA TRP A 110 -11.50 3.71 24.02
C TRP A 110 -12.58 4.04 25.06
N ASN A 111 -13.80 4.17 24.59
CA ASN A 111 -15.00 4.27 25.43
C ASN A 111 -15.78 2.97 25.31
N ILE A 112 -15.78 2.18 26.38
CA ILE A 112 -16.44 0.88 26.48
C ILE A 112 -17.73 1.06 27.27
N SER A 113 -18.85 0.64 26.72
CA SER A 113 -20.15 0.77 27.34
C SER A 113 -21.08 -0.40 26.99
N GLY A 114 -22.25 -0.47 27.61
CA GLY A 114 -23.28 -1.46 27.24
C GLY A 114 -22.88 -2.92 27.45
N ILE A 115 -22.13 -3.21 28.54
CA ILE A 115 -21.81 -4.59 28.93
C ILE A 115 -22.70 -4.96 30.12
N ASP A 116 -23.50 -5.99 29.96
CA ASP A 116 -24.30 -6.60 31.03
C ASP A 116 -23.83 -8.02 31.30
N LEU A 117 -23.65 -8.34 32.58
CA LEU A 117 -23.25 -9.66 33.07
C LEU A 117 -24.26 -10.12 34.12
N THR A 118 -24.72 -11.35 33.98
CA THR A 118 -25.48 -12.08 34.99
C THR A 118 -24.77 -13.37 35.29
N ALA A 119 -24.37 -13.57 36.55
CA ALA A 119 -23.76 -14.80 37.00
C ALA A 119 -24.59 -15.42 38.14
N GLY A 120 -24.71 -16.72 38.10
CA GLY A 120 -25.43 -17.49 39.13
C GLY A 120 -24.60 -18.69 39.57
N LEU A 121 -24.74 -19.08 40.86
CA LEU A 121 -24.22 -20.30 41.40
C LEU A 121 -25.33 -21.04 42.17
N LYS A 122 -25.61 -22.27 41.79
CA LYS A 122 -26.59 -23.11 42.47
C LYS A 122 -26.16 -24.57 42.38
N SER A 123 -26.10 -25.25 43.51
CA SER A 123 -25.72 -26.67 43.57
C SER A 123 -24.41 -26.96 42.81
N THR A 124 -23.40 -26.10 43.02
CA THR A 124 -22.07 -26.18 42.40
C THR A 124 -22.01 -25.86 40.89
N LEU A 125 -23.14 -25.63 40.26
CA LEU A 125 -23.19 -25.18 38.88
C LEU A 125 -23.15 -23.64 38.83
N ALA A 126 -22.07 -23.10 38.30
CA ALA A 126 -21.94 -21.71 37.95
C ALA A 126 -22.46 -21.46 36.52
N THR A 127 -23.29 -20.44 36.36
CA THR A 127 -23.81 -20.00 35.07
C THR A 127 -23.44 -18.53 34.88
N VAL A 128 -23.02 -18.17 33.71
CA VAL A 128 -22.69 -16.79 33.34
C VAL A 128 -23.36 -16.46 32.01
N HIS A 129 -24.08 -15.36 31.99
CA HIS A 129 -24.60 -14.76 30.76
C HIS A 129 -24.05 -13.35 30.64
N MET A 130 -23.46 -13.03 29.52
CA MET A 130 -22.87 -11.72 29.24
C MET A 130 -23.34 -11.23 27.88
N THR A 131 -23.72 -9.96 27.81
CA THR A 131 -23.99 -9.24 26.57
C THR A 131 -23.10 -8.02 26.50
N SER A 132 -22.65 -7.70 25.32
CA SER A 132 -21.88 -6.50 25.02
C SER A 132 -22.48 -5.86 23.77
N ASP A 133 -22.87 -4.59 23.88
CA ASP A 133 -23.45 -3.81 22.77
C ASP A 133 -22.74 -2.45 22.68
N ASN A 134 -21.53 -2.48 22.14
CA ASN A 134 -20.75 -1.27 21.88
C ASN A 134 -19.98 -1.39 20.57
N ALA A 135 -19.41 -0.27 20.11
CA ALA A 135 -18.70 -0.21 18.84
C ALA A 135 -17.47 -1.10 18.76
N LEU A 136 -16.79 -1.37 19.89
CA LEU A 136 -15.59 -2.21 19.92
C LEU A 136 -15.92 -3.70 19.82
N LEU A 137 -17.02 -4.12 20.49
CA LEU A 137 -17.41 -5.50 20.53
C LEU A 137 -18.91 -5.65 20.76
N LYS A 138 -19.60 -6.25 19.81
CA LYS A 138 -21.00 -6.61 19.93
C LYS A 138 -21.13 -8.12 19.99
N MET A 139 -21.52 -8.65 21.18
CA MET A 139 -21.58 -10.09 21.40
C MET A 139 -22.55 -10.50 22.49
N GLN A 140 -22.89 -11.79 22.48
CA GLN A 140 -23.52 -12.51 23.58
C GLN A 140 -22.69 -13.74 23.93
N ALA A 141 -22.51 -14.02 25.21
CA ALA A 141 -21.81 -15.19 25.70
C ALA A 141 -22.56 -15.86 26.83
N ASP A 142 -22.66 -17.18 26.78
CA ASP A 142 -23.22 -18.02 27.79
C ASP A 142 -22.18 -19.06 28.24
N ALA A 143 -22.00 -19.23 29.54
CA ALA A 143 -21.08 -20.19 30.08
C ALA A 143 -21.70 -20.94 31.27
N ASP A 144 -21.50 -22.25 31.30
CA ASP A 144 -21.85 -23.10 32.43
C ASP A 144 -20.60 -23.85 32.91
N MET A 145 -20.35 -23.91 34.21
CA MET A 145 -19.21 -24.59 34.80
C MET A 145 -19.57 -25.28 36.13
N ARG A 146 -19.16 -26.53 36.30
CA ARG A 146 -19.28 -27.26 37.59
C ARG A 146 -18.04 -27.02 38.43
N LEU A 147 -18.23 -26.53 39.64
CA LEU A 147 -17.17 -26.13 40.55
C LEU A 147 -16.82 -27.23 41.60
N ASP A 148 -17.60 -28.31 41.67
CA ASP A 148 -17.35 -29.46 42.54
C ASP A 148 -16.40 -30.50 41.93
N ARG A 149 -15.91 -30.28 40.73
CA ARG A 149 -15.03 -31.18 40.01
C ARG A 149 -13.56 -30.81 40.20
N LYS A 150 -12.70 -31.82 40.26
CA LYS A 150 -11.23 -31.65 40.28
C LYS A 150 -10.64 -31.29 38.92
N TYR A 151 -11.46 -31.26 37.89
CA TYR A 151 -11.12 -30.90 36.51
C TYR A 151 -12.13 -29.89 36.00
N LEU A 152 -11.75 -29.12 34.97
CA LEU A 152 -12.66 -28.17 34.31
C LEU A 152 -13.80 -28.99 33.64
N ASP A 153 -15.03 -28.76 34.12
CA ASP A 153 -16.24 -29.34 33.54
C ASP A 153 -17.24 -28.21 33.23
N GLY A 154 -17.31 -27.83 31.98
CA GLY A 154 -18.16 -26.71 31.58
C GLY A 154 -18.23 -26.54 30.07
N LYS A 155 -19.10 -25.64 29.67
CA LYS A 155 -19.26 -25.21 28.29
C LYS A 155 -19.37 -23.68 28.19
N VAL A 156 -18.95 -23.17 27.08
CA VAL A 156 -19.08 -21.74 26.70
C VAL A 156 -19.64 -21.67 25.28
N ALA A 157 -20.62 -20.83 25.09
CA ALA A 157 -21.13 -20.49 23.77
C ALA A 157 -21.06 -18.95 23.61
N MET A 158 -20.48 -18.50 22.54
CA MET A 158 -20.38 -17.08 22.20
C MET A 158 -20.94 -16.86 20.81
N ASN A 159 -21.73 -15.80 20.68
CA ASN A 159 -22.17 -15.26 19.41
C ASN A 159 -21.63 -13.82 19.30
N VAL A 160 -20.63 -13.63 18.47
CA VAL A 160 -20.04 -12.32 18.19
C VAL A 160 -20.68 -11.78 16.91
N GLU A 161 -21.48 -10.72 17.04
CA GLU A 161 -22.13 -10.08 15.91
C GLU A 161 -21.17 -9.15 15.17
N ASN A 162 -20.27 -8.49 15.90
CA ASN A 162 -19.24 -7.65 15.31
C ASN A 162 -18.07 -7.40 16.27
N VAL A 163 -16.85 -7.42 15.73
CA VAL A 163 -15.66 -6.85 16.36
C VAL A 163 -15.28 -5.58 15.60
N GLY A 164 -15.26 -4.45 16.27
CA GLY A 164 -14.92 -3.13 15.72
C GLY A 164 -13.43 -3.00 15.42
N LEU A 165 -12.94 -3.62 14.35
CA LEU A 165 -11.52 -3.61 14.01
C LEU A 165 -11.00 -2.21 13.66
N HIS A 166 -11.86 -1.34 13.16
CA HIS A 166 -11.52 0.05 12.89
C HIS A 166 -11.42 0.85 14.20
N GLU A 167 -12.36 0.67 15.07
CA GLU A 167 -12.42 1.31 16.39
C GLU A 167 -11.28 0.85 17.30
N LEU A 168 -10.82 -0.40 17.12
CA LEU A 168 -9.64 -0.96 17.79
C LEU A 168 -8.31 -0.50 17.17
N GLY A 169 -8.33 0.25 16.05
CA GLY A 169 -7.14 0.71 15.34
C GLY A 169 -6.41 -0.39 14.55
N ILE A 170 -7.03 -1.56 14.37
CA ILE A 170 -6.46 -2.71 13.63
C ILE A 170 -6.65 -2.54 12.11
N SER A 171 -7.80 -1.97 11.72
CA SER A 171 -8.12 -1.68 10.33
C SER A 171 -8.12 -0.17 10.07
N PRO A 172 -7.48 0.33 8.99
CA PRO A 172 -7.47 1.76 8.66
C PRO A 172 -8.84 2.30 8.25
N LYS A 173 -9.75 1.41 7.80
CA LYS A 173 -11.12 1.75 7.38
C LYS A 173 -12.11 0.76 8.00
N PRO A 174 -13.38 1.17 8.23
CA PRO A 174 -14.43 0.26 8.60
C PRO A 174 -14.59 -0.87 7.57
N LEU A 175 -14.82 -2.10 8.03
CA LEU A 175 -15.09 -3.22 7.14
C LEU A 175 -16.47 -3.08 6.49
N LYS A 176 -16.60 -3.48 5.23
CA LYS A 176 -17.90 -3.53 4.51
C LYS A 176 -18.87 -4.55 5.11
N HIS A 177 -18.33 -5.60 5.74
CA HIS A 177 -19.07 -6.67 6.39
C HIS A 177 -18.68 -6.77 7.86
N PRO A 178 -19.60 -7.09 8.77
CA PRO A 178 -19.27 -7.23 10.19
C PRO A 178 -18.26 -8.37 10.41
N PHE A 179 -17.34 -8.18 11.34
CA PHE A 179 -16.45 -9.24 11.78
C PHE A 179 -17.18 -10.11 12.81
N ALA A 180 -17.99 -11.02 12.30
CA ALA A 180 -18.92 -11.85 13.06
C ALA A 180 -18.50 -13.32 13.08
N PHE A 181 -18.68 -14.00 14.21
CA PHE A 181 -18.45 -15.44 14.35
C PHE A 181 -19.22 -16.02 15.52
N THR A 182 -19.42 -17.33 15.51
CA THR A 182 -19.88 -18.09 16.67
C THR A 182 -18.78 -18.97 17.20
N LEU A 183 -18.65 -19.09 18.52
CA LEU A 183 -17.68 -19.93 19.19
C LEU A 183 -18.39 -20.81 20.21
N GLY A 184 -18.19 -22.12 20.13
CA GLY A 184 -18.60 -23.08 21.14
C GLY A 184 -17.39 -23.80 21.69
N ALA A 185 -17.24 -23.84 23.00
CA ALA A 185 -16.21 -24.63 23.68
C ALA A 185 -16.82 -25.48 24.79
N GLU A 186 -16.37 -26.71 24.90
CA GLU A 186 -16.81 -27.67 25.91
C GLU A 186 -15.60 -28.43 26.47
N ALA A 187 -15.46 -28.46 27.79
CA ALA A 187 -14.47 -29.24 28.47
C ALA A 187 -15.17 -30.21 29.41
N ARG A 188 -14.79 -31.48 29.34
CA ARG A 188 -15.30 -32.58 30.17
C ARG A 188 -14.14 -33.38 30.78
N HIS A 189 -14.46 -34.42 31.53
CA HIS A 189 -13.48 -35.33 32.14
C HIS A 189 -12.53 -35.96 31.10
N ASP A 190 -13.03 -36.31 29.95
CA ASP A 190 -12.32 -37.08 28.91
C ASP A 190 -12.23 -36.42 27.54
N SER A 191 -12.77 -35.23 27.42
CA SER A 191 -12.83 -34.55 26.13
C SER A 191 -12.86 -33.03 26.23
N ILE A 192 -12.20 -32.39 25.28
CA ILE A 192 -12.29 -30.97 25.02
C ILE A 192 -12.72 -30.81 23.55
N LYS A 193 -13.69 -29.95 23.31
CA LYS A 193 -14.16 -29.60 21.97
C LYS A 193 -14.26 -28.11 21.88
N MET A 194 -13.84 -27.55 20.76
CA MET A 194 -14.02 -26.13 20.40
C MET A 194 -14.41 -26.07 18.93
N ASN A 195 -15.45 -25.35 18.64
CA ASN A 195 -15.89 -25.07 17.28
C ASN A 195 -16.02 -23.54 17.12
N MET A 196 -15.59 -23.02 15.99
CA MET A 196 -15.82 -21.62 15.60
C MET A 196 -16.28 -21.61 14.15
N ASP A 197 -17.40 -20.95 13.93
CA ASP A 197 -18.02 -20.79 12.61
C ASP A 197 -18.14 -19.31 12.28
N ALA A 198 -17.69 -18.89 11.09
CA ALA A 198 -17.74 -17.51 10.63
C ALA A 198 -17.86 -17.47 9.10
N GLY A 199 -19.09 -17.49 8.59
CA GLY A 199 -19.33 -17.62 7.16
C GLY A 199 -18.88 -18.97 6.62
N ASP A 200 -17.94 -18.99 5.68
CA ASP A 200 -17.32 -20.22 5.16
C ASP A 200 -16.05 -20.66 5.92
N LEU A 201 -15.72 -19.96 7.03
CA LEU A 201 -14.66 -20.36 7.93
C LEU A 201 -15.23 -21.33 8.99
N ASP A 202 -14.68 -22.52 9.05
CA ASP A 202 -15.00 -23.59 10.03
C ASP A 202 -13.70 -24.00 10.75
N PHE A 203 -13.65 -23.74 12.05
CA PHE A 203 -12.56 -24.20 12.91
C PHE A 203 -13.07 -25.22 13.92
N GLN A 204 -12.40 -26.33 14.05
CA GLN A 204 -12.69 -27.38 15.01
C GLN A 204 -11.43 -27.82 15.73
N PHE A 205 -11.50 -27.86 17.03
CA PHE A 205 -10.47 -28.47 17.89
C PHE A 205 -11.09 -29.56 18.76
N ARG A 206 -10.40 -30.68 18.89
CA ARG A 206 -10.83 -31.81 19.75
C ARG A 206 -9.61 -32.41 20.43
N ALA A 207 -9.74 -32.66 21.74
CA ALA A 207 -8.75 -33.42 22.52
C ALA A 207 -9.42 -34.46 23.36
N ARG A 208 -8.77 -35.60 23.58
CA ARG A 208 -9.25 -36.71 24.46
C ARG A 208 -8.50 -36.63 25.78
N SER A 209 -8.86 -35.69 26.62
CA SER A 209 -8.20 -35.41 27.88
C SER A 209 -9.01 -34.40 28.67
N THR A 210 -8.72 -34.26 29.98
CA THR A 210 -9.06 -33.03 30.71
C THR A 210 -8.17 -31.88 30.25
N LEU A 211 -8.61 -30.63 30.42
CA LEU A 211 -7.80 -29.47 30.09
C LEU A 211 -6.45 -29.44 30.82
N GLN A 212 -6.47 -29.74 32.15
CA GLN A 212 -5.26 -29.79 32.95
C GLN A 212 -4.26 -30.82 32.41
N LYS A 213 -4.73 -32.05 32.15
CA LYS A 213 -3.87 -33.08 31.58
C LYS A 213 -3.34 -32.76 30.20
N LEU A 214 -4.13 -32.07 29.35
CA LEU A 214 -3.67 -31.59 28.05
C LEU A 214 -2.52 -30.59 28.20
N MET A 215 -2.67 -29.64 29.10
CA MET A 215 -1.62 -28.65 29.42
C MET A 215 -0.36 -29.29 29.99
N ASP A 216 -0.52 -30.21 30.94
CA ASP A 216 0.59 -30.94 31.57
C ASP A 216 1.36 -31.76 30.53
N GLN A 217 0.65 -32.51 29.69
CA GLN A 217 1.28 -33.25 28.58
C GLN A 217 1.98 -32.33 27.57
N GLY A 218 1.39 -31.17 27.24
CA GLY A 218 2.02 -30.18 26.42
C GLY A 218 3.33 -29.64 27.01
N THR A 219 3.33 -29.36 28.31
CA THR A 219 4.52 -28.91 29.06
C THR A 219 5.60 -29.99 29.10
N VAL A 220 5.21 -31.25 29.40
CA VAL A 220 6.14 -32.38 29.39
C VAL A 220 6.76 -32.57 28.01
N PHE A 221 5.94 -32.55 26.97
CA PHE A 221 6.44 -32.67 25.60
C PHE A 221 7.41 -31.53 25.24
N ALA A 222 7.07 -30.27 25.56
CA ALA A 222 7.93 -29.13 25.31
C ALA A 222 9.28 -29.25 26.05
N THR A 223 9.24 -29.61 27.31
CA THR A 223 10.46 -29.80 28.13
C THR A 223 11.33 -30.92 27.56
N LEU A 224 10.71 -32.06 27.20
CA LEU A 224 11.42 -33.20 26.63
C LEU A 224 12.04 -32.83 25.27
N LEU A 225 11.29 -32.12 24.41
CA LEU A 225 11.78 -31.65 23.10
C LEU A 225 12.96 -30.69 23.27
N THR A 226 12.83 -29.71 24.15
CA THR A 226 13.93 -28.75 24.44
C THR A 226 15.20 -29.49 24.91
N ARG A 227 15.06 -30.42 25.83
CA ARG A 227 16.17 -31.23 26.32
C ARG A 227 16.84 -32.05 25.21
N GLN A 228 16.04 -32.68 24.35
CA GLN A 228 16.56 -33.47 23.23
C GLN A 228 17.24 -32.61 22.15
N ILE A 229 16.71 -31.40 21.91
CA ILE A 229 17.36 -30.42 21.03
C ILE A 229 18.70 -29.96 21.62
N GLU A 230 18.78 -29.70 22.92
CA GLU A 230 20.03 -29.35 23.60
C GLU A 230 21.08 -30.48 23.48
N LEU A 231 20.63 -31.72 23.59
CA LEU A 231 21.48 -32.92 23.43
C LEU A 231 21.77 -33.21 21.94
N LYS A 232 21.15 -32.46 21.01
CA LYS A 232 21.23 -32.66 19.56
C LYS A 232 20.93 -34.10 19.12
N GLN A 233 20.05 -34.73 19.83
CA GLN A 233 19.60 -36.10 19.57
C GLN A 233 18.09 -36.19 19.81
N LEU A 234 17.31 -36.58 18.82
CA LEU A 234 15.86 -36.73 18.94
C LEU A 234 15.49 -38.21 19.07
N ASP A 235 14.84 -38.58 20.16
CA ASP A 235 14.17 -39.88 20.30
C ASP A 235 12.70 -39.72 19.92
N HIS A 236 12.37 -40.01 18.67
CA HIS A 236 10.98 -39.93 18.19
C HIS A 236 10.02 -40.86 18.91
N ALA A 237 10.50 -42.00 19.37
CA ALA A 237 9.66 -42.97 20.14
C ALA A 237 9.31 -42.40 21.52
N GLU A 238 10.26 -41.78 22.21
CA GLU A 238 10.03 -41.10 23.49
C GLU A 238 9.14 -39.86 23.35
N LEU A 239 9.46 -39.00 22.38
CA LEU A 239 8.66 -37.79 22.07
C LEU A 239 7.20 -38.13 21.80
N ARG A 240 6.94 -39.19 21.02
CA ARG A 240 5.57 -39.61 20.71
C ARG A 240 4.80 -40.07 21.96
N LYS A 241 5.41 -40.73 22.91
CA LYS A 241 4.75 -41.14 24.16
C LYS A 241 4.27 -39.94 24.96
N ALA A 242 4.98 -38.83 24.91
CA ALA A 242 4.63 -37.58 25.60
C ALA A 242 3.53 -36.76 24.89
N LEU A 243 3.18 -37.09 23.64
CA LEU A 243 2.21 -36.32 22.85
C LEU A 243 0.78 -36.44 23.45
N PRO A 244 0.05 -35.35 23.56
CA PRO A 244 -1.38 -35.38 23.82
C PRO A 244 -2.18 -35.95 22.62
N SER A 245 -3.35 -36.49 22.92
CA SER A 245 -4.30 -36.90 21.87
C SER A 245 -5.23 -35.73 21.53
N ALA A 246 -4.80 -34.91 20.58
CA ALA A 246 -5.51 -33.73 20.16
C ALA A 246 -5.46 -33.54 18.64
N GLY A 247 -6.41 -32.81 18.10
CA GLY A 247 -6.44 -32.47 16.71
C GLY A 247 -7.23 -31.20 16.43
N MET A 248 -6.84 -30.49 15.39
CA MET A 248 -7.54 -29.30 14.91
C MET A 248 -7.71 -29.35 13.38
N GLN A 249 -8.78 -28.74 12.94
CA GLN A 249 -9.09 -28.52 11.55
C GLN A 249 -9.56 -27.08 11.38
N LEU A 250 -9.04 -26.41 10.37
CA LEU A 250 -9.50 -25.09 9.93
C LEU A 250 -9.72 -25.13 8.44
N LYS A 251 -10.84 -24.64 8.01
CA LYS A 251 -11.16 -24.40 6.60
C LYS A 251 -11.65 -22.97 6.48
N ALA A 252 -11.25 -22.28 5.46
CA ALA A 252 -11.73 -20.93 5.17
C ALA A 252 -11.74 -20.71 3.65
N GLY A 253 -12.77 -20.08 3.15
CA GLY A 253 -12.89 -19.64 1.75
C GLY A 253 -12.87 -18.11 1.66
N LYS A 254 -13.63 -17.57 0.72
CA LYS A 254 -13.69 -16.14 0.44
C LYS A 254 -14.72 -15.38 1.28
N GLN A 255 -15.71 -16.08 1.84
CA GLN A 255 -16.90 -15.48 2.45
C GLN A 255 -16.88 -15.59 3.98
N ASN A 256 -15.85 -15.02 4.59
CA ASN A 256 -15.71 -14.95 6.04
C ASN A 256 -15.04 -13.65 6.49
N PRO A 257 -15.19 -13.25 7.76
CA PRO A 257 -14.65 -12.01 8.26
C PRO A 257 -13.14 -11.84 8.10
N VAL A 258 -12.38 -12.94 8.20
CA VAL A 258 -10.93 -12.92 8.04
C VAL A 258 -10.56 -12.60 6.59
N SER A 259 -11.23 -13.24 5.63
CA SER A 259 -11.03 -12.97 4.20
C SER A 259 -11.44 -11.55 3.83
N TYR A 260 -12.52 -11.02 4.40
CA TYR A 260 -12.92 -9.62 4.20
C TYR A 260 -11.89 -8.63 4.79
N PHE A 261 -11.34 -8.95 5.95
CA PHE A 261 -10.25 -8.15 6.53
C PHE A 261 -8.98 -8.20 5.68
N LEU A 262 -8.56 -9.37 5.22
CA LEU A 262 -7.40 -9.52 4.34
C LEU A 262 -7.58 -8.78 3.02
N ALA A 263 -8.79 -8.76 2.47
CA ALA A 263 -9.11 -8.01 1.26
C ALA A 263 -8.90 -6.49 1.42
N THR A 264 -9.02 -5.94 2.64
CA THR A 264 -8.66 -4.52 2.88
C THR A 264 -7.17 -4.23 2.75
N LYS A 265 -6.34 -5.27 2.69
CA LYS A 265 -4.89 -5.22 2.52
C LYS A 265 -4.46 -5.82 1.17
N ASP A 266 -5.38 -5.91 0.21
CA ASP A 266 -5.18 -6.49 -1.11
C ASP A 266 -4.66 -7.95 -1.08
N ILE A 267 -5.03 -8.69 -0.01
CA ILE A 267 -4.72 -10.12 0.13
C ILE A 267 -6.01 -10.92 -0.01
N SER A 268 -6.02 -11.89 -0.92
CA SER A 268 -7.14 -12.82 -1.11
C SER A 268 -6.65 -14.21 -1.44
N PHE A 269 -7.48 -15.23 -1.18
CA PHE A 269 -7.22 -16.61 -1.54
C PHE A 269 -8.54 -17.31 -1.91
N ASP A 270 -8.46 -18.42 -2.62
CA ASP A 270 -9.65 -19.20 -3.00
C ASP A 270 -10.12 -20.07 -1.85
N ASP A 271 -9.21 -20.83 -1.25
CA ASP A 271 -9.45 -21.60 -0.05
C ASP A 271 -8.16 -21.82 0.78
N PHE A 272 -8.34 -21.98 2.06
CA PHE A 272 -7.33 -22.36 3.03
C PHE A 272 -7.78 -23.59 3.81
N VAL A 273 -6.92 -24.59 3.93
CA VAL A 273 -7.18 -25.80 4.70
C VAL A 273 -6.00 -26.09 5.62
N LEU A 274 -6.27 -26.26 6.91
CA LEU A 274 -5.32 -26.75 7.88
C LEU A 274 -5.93 -27.97 8.59
N ARG A 275 -5.18 -29.04 8.66
CA ARG A 275 -5.47 -30.22 9.49
C ARG A 275 -4.23 -30.58 10.26
N PHE A 276 -4.34 -30.64 11.57
CA PHE A 276 -3.23 -30.99 12.44
C PHE A 276 -3.72 -31.94 13.56
N GLY A 277 -2.93 -32.93 13.89
CA GLY A 277 -3.28 -33.85 14.93
C GLY A 277 -2.08 -34.54 15.54
N THR A 278 -2.18 -34.82 16.82
CA THR A 278 -1.15 -35.49 17.60
C THR A 278 -1.76 -36.66 18.38
N THR A 279 -1.09 -37.79 18.39
CA THR A 279 -1.41 -38.92 19.28
C THR A 279 -0.14 -39.70 19.58
N PRO A 280 -0.04 -40.37 20.75
CA PRO A 280 1.09 -41.27 21.02
C PRO A 280 1.28 -42.38 20.00
N ARG A 281 0.20 -42.86 19.38
CA ARG A 281 0.26 -43.94 18.36
C ARG A 281 0.70 -43.47 17.00
N ARG A 282 0.24 -42.30 16.57
CA ARG A 282 0.48 -41.78 15.20
C ARG A 282 1.54 -40.71 15.13
N GLY A 283 1.99 -40.19 16.29
CA GLY A 283 2.91 -39.06 16.30
C GLY A 283 2.23 -37.74 15.91
N ILE A 284 3.03 -36.79 15.46
CA ILE A 284 2.60 -35.51 14.93
C ILE A 284 2.27 -35.71 13.44
N ASN A 285 1.07 -35.28 13.03
CA ASN A 285 0.65 -35.30 11.64
C ASN A 285 -0.11 -34.01 11.33
N GLY A 286 0.27 -33.37 10.25
CA GLY A 286 -0.36 -32.12 9.85
C GLY A 286 -0.23 -31.88 8.37
N ARG A 287 -1.19 -31.16 7.83
CA ARG A 287 -1.11 -30.60 6.48
C ARG A 287 -1.85 -29.29 6.41
N THR A 288 -1.31 -28.36 5.68
CA THR A 288 -1.95 -27.10 5.34
C THR A 288 -1.80 -26.84 3.85
N ALA A 289 -2.79 -26.18 3.27
CA ALA A 289 -2.73 -25.73 1.90
C ALA A 289 -3.52 -24.42 1.76
N ILE A 290 -2.98 -23.53 0.94
CA ILE A 290 -3.62 -22.29 0.46
C ILE A 290 -3.71 -22.41 -1.04
N HIS A 291 -4.89 -22.19 -1.62
CA HIS A 291 -5.09 -22.18 -3.06
C HIS A 291 -5.47 -20.78 -3.53
N GLY A 292 -4.94 -20.40 -4.69
CA GLY A 292 -5.26 -19.14 -5.36
C GLY A 292 -4.93 -17.90 -4.54
N LEU A 293 -3.78 -17.88 -3.86
CA LEU A 293 -3.31 -16.70 -3.13
C LEU A 293 -2.99 -15.56 -4.09
N ARG A 294 -3.58 -14.40 -3.82
CA ARG A 294 -3.32 -13.14 -4.54
C ARG A 294 -2.95 -12.09 -3.51
N MET A 295 -1.88 -11.38 -3.75
CA MET A 295 -1.34 -10.36 -2.86
C MET A 295 -0.66 -9.28 -3.73
N ASP A 296 -1.25 -8.11 -3.82
CA ASP A 296 -0.88 -7.09 -4.80
C ASP A 296 -0.83 -7.67 -6.23
N SER A 297 0.34 -7.58 -6.86
CA SER A 297 0.59 -8.15 -8.18
C SER A 297 1.00 -9.62 -8.16
N LEU A 298 1.17 -10.25 -6.99
CA LEU A 298 1.61 -11.64 -6.84
C LEU A 298 0.42 -12.60 -6.91
N GLN A 299 0.51 -13.62 -7.76
CA GLN A 299 -0.48 -14.70 -7.82
C GLN A 299 0.17 -16.07 -7.73
N LEU A 300 -0.19 -16.84 -6.69
CA LEU A 300 0.29 -18.19 -6.43
C LEU A 300 -0.89 -19.17 -6.42
N ASP A 301 -0.77 -20.27 -7.17
CA ASP A 301 -1.87 -21.24 -7.29
C ASP A 301 -2.01 -22.11 -6.06
N THR A 302 -0.91 -22.64 -5.54
CA THR A 302 -0.94 -23.54 -4.38
C THR A 302 0.31 -23.37 -3.54
N ILE A 303 0.11 -23.13 -2.25
CA ILE A 303 1.14 -23.23 -1.23
C ILE A 303 0.73 -24.36 -0.28
N PHE A 304 1.62 -25.28 0.01
CA PHE A 304 1.30 -26.39 0.89
C PHE A 304 2.44 -26.70 1.85
N PHE A 305 2.08 -27.28 2.98
CA PHE A 305 3.03 -27.84 3.95
C PHE A 305 2.41 -29.07 4.61
N ALA A 306 3.21 -30.12 4.79
CA ALA A 306 2.83 -31.35 5.45
C ALA A 306 3.93 -31.81 6.41
N ILE A 307 3.52 -32.37 7.53
CA ILE A 307 4.39 -32.96 8.54
C ILE A 307 3.84 -34.32 8.94
N SER A 308 4.71 -35.30 9.08
CA SER A 308 4.33 -36.61 9.57
C SER A 308 5.47 -37.22 10.42
N GLN A 309 5.13 -37.83 11.53
CA GLN A 309 6.09 -38.43 12.44
C GLN A 309 5.78 -39.93 12.63
N ASP A 310 6.78 -40.77 12.44
CA ASP A 310 6.76 -42.18 12.84
C ASP A 310 7.67 -42.41 14.05
N THR A 311 8.04 -43.65 14.37
CA THR A 311 8.87 -44.02 15.52
C THR A 311 10.35 -43.73 15.35
N ALA A 312 10.80 -43.51 14.12
CA ALA A 312 12.21 -43.34 13.76
C ALA A 312 12.53 -41.97 13.19
N ARG A 313 11.50 -41.24 12.68
CA ARG A 313 11.72 -40.00 11.95
C ARG A 313 10.49 -39.11 11.88
N MET A 314 10.76 -37.87 11.57
CA MET A 314 9.75 -36.88 11.19
C MET A 314 10.03 -36.41 9.78
N LYS A 315 9.01 -36.48 8.92
CA LYS A 315 9.06 -36.00 7.52
C LYS A 315 8.38 -34.67 7.42
N LEU A 316 9.01 -33.77 6.68
CA LEU A 316 8.51 -32.44 6.33
C LEU A 316 8.41 -32.36 4.80
N GLN A 317 7.34 -31.81 4.31
CA GLN A 317 7.18 -31.52 2.89
C GLN A 317 6.42 -30.22 2.74
N GLY A 318 6.95 -29.28 1.98
CA GLY A 318 6.29 -28.03 1.69
C GLY A 318 6.60 -27.57 0.26
N GLY A 319 5.93 -26.55 -0.19
CA GLY A 319 6.23 -26.01 -1.50
C GLY A 319 5.22 -25.00 -2.01
N VAL A 320 5.60 -24.42 -3.14
CA VAL A 320 4.78 -23.51 -3.94
C VAL A 320 4.70 -24.10 -5.36
N ILE A 321 3.51 -24.25 -5.87
CA ILE A 321 3.25 -24.79 -7.20
C ILE A 321 2.36 -23.83 -7.95
N ASN A 322 2.84 -23.33 -9.06
CA ASN A 322 2.05 -22.64 -10.06
C ASN A 322 1.85 -23.53 -11.27
N GLY A 323 0.61 -23.83 -11.59
CA GLY A 323 0.26 -24.71 -12.70
C GLY A 323 0.27 -24.00 -14.07
N PRO A 324 0.01 -24.76 -15.16
CA PRO A 324 0.02 -24.20 -16.53
C PRO A 324 -1.01 -23.09 -16.79
N LYS A 325 -2.01 -22.94 -15.92
CA LYS A 325 -3.05 -21.91 -16.03
C LYS A 325 -2.69 -20.63 -15.23
N ASN A 326 -1.58 -20.63 -14.51
CA ASN A 326 -1.15 -19.42 -13.81
C ASN A 326 -0.84 -18.31 -14.83
N PRO A 327 -1.42 -17.10 -14.68
CA PRO A 327 -1.24 -16.04 -15.67
C PRO A 327 0.16 -15.39 -15.65
N GLN A 328 0.94 -15.63 -14.60
CA GLN A 328 2.22 -14.98 -14.41
C GLN A 328 3.40 -15.91 -14.67
N PHE A 329 3.54 -16.97 -13.87
CA PHE A 329 4.69 -17.87 -13.92
C PHE A 329 4.30 -19.30 -13.61
N VAL A 330 4.82 -20.25 -14.35
CA VAL A 330 4.65 -21.68 -14.13
C VAL A 330 5.94 -22.22 -13.53
N PHE A 331 5.85 -22.76 -12.32
CA PHE A 331 7.00 -23.38 -11.65
C PHE A 331 6.54 -24.31 -10.52
N ARG A 332 7.47 -25.12 -10.03
CA ARG A 332 7.31 -25.93 -8.82
C ARG A 332 8.54 -25.73 -7.93
N SER A 333 8.33 -25.20 -6.73
CA SER A 333 9.35 -25.15 -5.68
C SER A 333 8.93 -26.06 -4.54
N THR A 334 9.78 -26.98 -4.11
CA THR A 334 9.47 -27.95 -3.06
C THR A 334 10.61 -28.02 -2.05
N LEU A 335 10.21 -28.03 -0.79
CA LEU A 335 11.07 -28.27 0.35
C LEU A 335 10.73 -29.63 0.92
N THR A 336 11.70 -30.52 1.00
CA THR A 336 11.54 -31.82 1.66
C THR A 336 12.51 -31.95 2.82
N GLY A 337 12.08 -32.51 3.92
CA GLY A 337 12.92 -32.69 5.09
C GLY A 337 12.65 -34.02 5.76
N GLU A 338 13.67 -34.59 6.34
CA GLU A 338 13.59 -35.79 7.15
C GLU A 338 14.49 -35.61 8.40
N ILE A 339 13.88 -35.64 9.56
CA ILE A 339 14.58 -35.56 10.86
C ILE A 339 14.52 -36.94 11.50
N ARG A 340 15.68 -37.59 11.58
CA ARG A 340 15.87 -38.89 12.24
C ARG A 340 16.40 -38.69 13.66
N ASN A 341 16.67 -39.76 14.37
CA ASN A 341 17.16 -39.65 15.74
C ASN A 341 18.55 -38.97 15.82
N GLU A 342 19.41 -39.18 14.87
CA GLU A 342 20.79 -38.71 14.89
C GLU A 342 21.18 -37.80 13.70
N ASP A 343 20.28 -37.58 12.74
CA ASP A 343 20.53 -36.71 11.63
C ASP A 343 19.24 -36.03 11.13
N ALA A 344 19.43 -34.92 10.48
CA ALA A 344 18.37 -34.18 9.79
C ALA A 344 18.82 -33.87 8.37
N GLU A 345 17.94 -34.09 7.42
CA GLU A 345 18.15 -33.77 6.03
C GLU A 345 17.06 -32.80 5.55
N LEU A 346 17.47 -31.77 4.84
CA LEU A 346 16.56 -30.79 4.27
C LEU A 346 17.02 -30.54 2.82
N THR A 347 16.10 -30.65 1.87
CA THR A 347 16.39 -30.41 0.45
C THR A 347 15.37 -29.41 -0.13
N LEU A 348 15.86 -28.41 -0.83
CA LEU A 348 15.09 -27.44 -1.60
C LEU A 348 15.30 -27.70 -3.09
N ASN A 349 14.20 -27.88 -3.81
CA ASN A 349 14.19 -28.11 -5.24
C ASN A 349 13.29 -27.09 -5.94
N TYR A 350 13.72 -26.57 -7.08
CA TYR A 350 12.97 -25.70 -7.97
C TYR A 350 13.02 -26.20 -9.41
N VAL A 351 11.86 -26.27 -10.05
CA VAL A 351 11.73 -26.69 -11.45
C VAL A 351 10.89 -25.63 -12.17
N ASP A 352 11.37 -25.18 -13.31
CA ASP A 352 10.72 -24.16 -14.13
C ASP A 352 9.58 -24.73 -15.00
N ALA A 353 9.00 -23.87 -15.83
CA ALA A 353 7.91 -24.23 -16.76
C ALA A 353 8.30 -25.24 -17.84
N LYS A 354 9.59 -25.34 -18.17
CA LYS A 354 10.11 -26.27 -19.18
C LYS A 354 10.45 -27.64 -18.61
N GLY A 355 10.45 -27.75 -17.29
CA GLY A 355 10.91 -28.92 -16.56
C GLY A 355 12.40 -28.91 -16.23
N ASP A 356 13.08 -27.78 -16.45
CA ASP A 356 14.49 -27.64 -16.13
C ASP A 356 14.65 -27.39 -14.62
N THR A 357 15.60 -28.09 -13.99
CA THR A 357 15.91 -27.92 -12.58
C THR A 357 16.76 -26.67 -12.39
N GLY A 358 16.20 -25.66 -11.73
CA GLY A 358 16.89 -24.41 -11.42
C GLY A 358 17.59 -24.40 -10.08
N LEU A 359 17.10 -25.20 -9.13
CA LEU A 359 17.70 -25.36 -7.81
C LEU A 359 17.52 -26.81 -7.34
N ASP A 360 18.57 -27.43 -6.88
CA ASP A 360 18.59 -28.69 -6.16
C ASP A 360 19.73 -28.65 -5.16
N LEU A 361 19.41 -28.26 -3.94
CA LEU A 361 20.37 -28.07 -2.87
C LEU A 361 19.79 -28.57 -1.55
N GLY A 362 20.56 -29.32 -0.83
CA GLY A 362 20.18 -29.84 0.49
C GLY A 362 21.29 -29.69 1.50
N ILE A 363 20.90 -29.91 2.74
CA ILE A 363 21.78 -29.94 3.91
C ILE A 363 21.47 -31.20 4.73
N ASN A 364 22.50 -31.97 5.06
CA ASN A 364 22.44 -33.03 6.04
C ASN A 364 23.13 -32.56 7.33
N ALA A 365 22.40 -32.53 8.45
CA ALA A 365 22.90 -32.12 9.76
C ALA A 365 23.04 -33.32 10.67
N ARG A 366 24.19 -33.48 11.34
CA ARG A 366 24.47 -34.54 12.29
C ARG A 366 25.13 -33.99 13.55
N PRO A 367 24.92 -34.59 14.74
CA PRO A 367 25.71 -34.25 15.91
C PRO A 367 27.22 -34.39 15.62
N LEU A 368 27.96 -33.37 15.95
CA LEU A 368 29.42 -33.42 15.89
C LEU A 368 29.95 -34.18 17.13
N ILE A 369 30.70 -35.27 16.92
CA ILE A 369 31.26 -36.06 18.00
C ILE A 369 32.74 -35.70 18.15
N GLU A 370 33.06 -34.99 19.22
CA GLU A 370 34.44 -34.64 19.58
C GLU A 370 34.79 -35.31 20.91
N GLY A 371 35.82 -36.18 20.94
CA GLY A 371 36.28 -36.86 22.12
C GLY A 371 35.30 -37.89 22.72
N ARG A 372 35.28 -38.05 24.03
CA ARG A 372 34.42 -39.03 24.72
C ARG A 372 32.96 -38.55 25.00
N GLY A 373 32.57 -37.38 24.48
CA GLY A 373 31.24 -36.79 24.74
C GLY A 373 30.43 -36.56 23.45
N ARG A 374 29.17 -37.09 23.40
CA ARG A 374 28.19 -36.73 22.40
C ARG A 374 27.71 -35.27 22.62
N GLY A 375 27.57 -34.49 21.59
CA GLY A 375 26.83 -33.24 21.64
C GLY A 375 27.67 -31.96 21.72
N ASN A 376 28.89 -31.94 21.26
CA ASN A 376 29.74 -30.75 21.24
C ASN A 376 29.43 -29.77 20.10
N GLY A 377 28.60 -30.17 19.12
CA GLY A 377 28.25 -29.31 17.97
C GLY A 377 27.37 -30.02 16.96
N ILE A 378 27.25 -29.43 15.81
CA ILE A 378 26.53 -29.96 14.63
C ILE A 378 27.45 -29.93 13.44
N ALA A 379 27.54 -31.05 12.73
CA ALA A 379 28.20 -31.14 11.43
C ALA A 379 27.13 -31.05 10.34
N PHE A 380 27.28 -30.11 9.42
CA PHE A 380 26.48 -29.97 8.21
C PHE A 380 27.27 -30.46 7.00
N ARG A 381 26.61 -31.18 6.11
CA ARG A 381 27.08 -31.53 4.80
C ARG A 381 26.10 -31.03 3.76
N LEU A 382 26.62 -30.42 2.71
CA LEU A 382 25.81 -30.02 1.54
C LEU A 382 25.52 -31.24 0.67
N THR A 383 24.35 -31.34 0.11
CA THR A 383 23.87 -32.42 -0.75
C THR A 383 23.07 -31.84 -1.94
N PRO A 384 22.95 -32.55 -3.07
CA PRO A 384 23.70 -33.75 -3.48
C PRO A 384 25.19 -33.45 -3.75
N ALA A 385 25.96 -34.43 -4.14
CA ALA A 385 27.38 -34.25 -4.51
C ALA A 385 27.59 -33.27 -5.67
N GLU A 386 26.61 -33.13 -6.53
CA GLU A 386 26.57 -32.17 -7.64
C GLU A 386 25.29 -31.31 -7.51
N PRO A 387 25.29 -30.29 -6.63
CA PRO A 387 24.11 -29.42 -6.46
C PRO A 387 23.87 -28.57 -7.71
N ILE A 388 22.59 -28.21 -7.90
CA ILE A 388 22.21 -27.27 -8.96
C ILE A 388 21.77 -25.96 -8.27
N ILE A 389 22.37 -24.86 -8.68
CA ILE A 389 22.03 -23.51 -8.20
C ILE A 389 21.90 -22.59 -9.41
N ALA A 390 20.77 -21.89 -9.51
CA ALA A 390 20.49 -20.99 -10.63
C ALA A 390 20.69 -21.63 -12.02
N PHE A 391 20.16 -22.85 -12.20
CA PHE A 391 20.27 -23.67 -13.42
C PHE A 391 21.70 -24.06 -13.80
N GLN A 392 22.65 -23.95 -12.88
CA GLN A 392 24.04 -24.34 -13.07
C GLN A 392 24.41 -25.48 -12.14
N LYS A 393 25.06 -26.48 -12.68
CA LYS A 393 25.55 -27.64 -11.95
C LYS A 393 26.90 -27.32 -11.35
N PHE A 394 27.03 -27.60 -10.07
CA PHE A 394 28.29 -27.43 -9.32
C PHE A 394 28.86 -28.78 -8.93
N HIS A 395 30.15 -28.80 -8.64
CA HIS A 395 30.82 -29.90 -8.00
C HIS A 395 31.72 -29.38 -6.88
N PHE A 396 31.85 -30.15 -5.82
CA PHE A 396 32.69 -29.79 -4.68
C PHE A 396 34.14 -30.15 -4.98
N VAL A 397 35.04 -29.20 -4.71
CA VAL A 397 36.49 -29.42 -4.85
C VAL A 397 37.00 -30.20 -3.61
N ASP A 398 37.69 -31.32 -3.83
CA ASP A 398 38.33 -32.08 -2.76
C ASP A 398 37.49 -32.44 -1.54
N ASN A 399 36.19 -32.78 -1.73
CA ASN A 399 35.22 -33.05 -0.65
C ASN A 399 35.01 -31.87 0.29
N SER A 400 35.12 -30.66 -0.23
CA SER A 400 34.83 -29.38 0.50
C SER A 400 33.35 -29.05 0.49
N ASP A 401 32.57 -29.80 1.25
CA ASP A 401 31.11 -29.75 1.31
C ASP A 401 30.54 -29.60 2.74
N TRP A 402 31.39 -29.18 3.72
CA TRP A 402 31.04 -29.29 5.12
C TRP A 402 31.15 -27.98 5.91
N ILE A 403 30.30 -27.85 6.95
CA ILE A 403 30.30 -26.77 7.93
C ILE A 403 30.13 -27.42 9.31
N TYR A 404 31.02 -27.12 10.26
CA TYR A 404 30.94 -27.56 11.62
C TYR A 404 30.57 -26.40 12.57
N LEU A 405 29.47 -26.51 13.28
CA LEU A 405 29.09 -25.61 14.36
C LEU A 405 29.39 -26.27 15.70
N HIS A 406 30.34 -25.71 16.43
CA HIS A 406 30.75 -26.21 17.75
C HIS A 406 29.81 -25.69 18.87
N LYS A 407 29.88 -26.29 20.04
CA LYS A 407 29.07 -25.94 21.21
C LYS A 407 29.25 -24.49 21.65
N ASN A 408 30.46 -23.93 21.50
CA ASN A 408 30.78 -22.54 21.80
C ASN A 408 30.35 -21.56 20.68
N MET A 409 29.51 -22.02 19.77
CA MET A 409 29.07 -21.28 18.57
C MET A 409 30.17 -21.00 17.54
N ARG A 410 31.34 -21.60 17.66
CA ARG A 410 32.39 -21.49 16.66
C ARG A 410 32.01 -22.28 15.41
N VAL A 411 32.13 -21.61 14.27
CA VAL A 411 31.87 -22.21 12.94
C VAL A 411 33.18 -22.49 12.27
N TYR A 412 33.35 -23.72 11.82
CA TYR A 412 34.37 -24.09 10.86
C TYR A 412 33.67 -24.51 9.55
N ALA A 413 33.97 -23.81 8.48
CA ALA A 413 33.42 -24.10 7.17
C ALA A 413 34.55 -24.46 6.19
N ASN A 414 34.27 -25.40 5.33
CA ASN A 414 35.07 -25.67 4.12
C ASN A 414 34.09 -26.08 3.02
N VAL A 415 33.54 -25.08 2.36
CA VAL A 415 32.69 -25.27 1.18
C VAL A 415 33.42 -24.62 0.01
N ASP A 416 33.71 -25.39 -1.00
CA ASP A 416 34.36 -24.95 -2.24
C ASP A 416 33.66 -25.63 -3.40
N MET A 417 32.94 -24.85 -4.18
CA MET A 417 32.14 -25.33 -5.31
C MET A 417 32.47 -24.54 -6.56
N ASP A 418 32.75 -25.29 -7.63
CA ASP A 418 32.99 -24.76 -8.95
C ASP A 418 31.93 -25.25 -9.95
N SER A 419 31.60 -24.42 -10.93
CA SER A 419 30.80 -24.81 -12.09
C SER A 419 31.65 -24.81 -13.36
N GLU A 420 31.17 -25.49 -14.41
CA GLU A 420 31.85 -25.53 -15.72
C GLU A 420 31.97 -24.13 -16.35
N ASP A 421 31.10 -23.20 -16.05
CA ASP A 421 31.11 -21.83 -16.55
C ASP A 421 32.08 -20.89 -15.80
N GLY A 422 32.84 -21.42 -14.83
CA GLY A 422 33.80 -20.66 -14.03
C GLY A 422 33.17 -19.82 -12.92
N LEU A 423 31.93 -20.11 -12.56
CA LEU A 423 31.31 -19.61 -11.32
C LEU A 423 31.86 -20.41 -10.15
N CYS A 424 32.28 -19.70 -9.12
CA CYS A 424 32.88 -20.30 -7.94
C CYS A 424 32.23 -19.73 -6.70
N PHE A 425 31.93 -20.60 -5.74
CA PHE A 425 31.50 -20.22 -4.37
C PHE A 425 32.44 -20.90 -3.37
N ARG A 426 33.07 -20.08 -2.52
CA ARG A 426 33.94 -20.53 -1.43
C ARG A 426 33.44 -19.95 -0.10
N MET A 427 33.41 -20.81 0.90
CA MET A 427 33.23 -20.45 2.30
C MET A 427 34.24 -21.24 3.13
N GLN A 428 35.28 -20.56 3.60
CA GLN A 428 36.38 -21.22 4.29
C GLN A 428 36.72 -20.54 5.59
N SER A 429 36.91 -21.33 6.64
CA SER A 429 37.37 -20.85 7.93
C SER A 429 38.88 -21.00 8.06
N ASP A 430 39.54 -19.96 8.59
CA ASP A 430 40.96 -20.05 8.94
C ASP A 430 41.13 -20.95 10.17
N ARG A 431 41.66 -22.15 9.93
CA ARG A 431 41.93 -23.12 10.98
C ARG A 431 43.18 -22.82 11.80
N SER A 432 44.06 -21.97 11.30
CA SER A 432 45.27 -21.54 12.02
C SER A 432 44.97 -20.53 13.12
N ASP A 433 43.84 -19.82 13.00
CA ASP A 433 43.35 -18.89 13.98
C ASP A 433 42.66 -19.64 15.15
N THR A 434 43.34 -19.72 16.25
CA THR A 434 42.83 -20.38 17.47
C THR A 434 42.28 -19.40 18.49
N VAL A 435 42.37 -18.08 18.24
CA VAL A 435 42.02 -17.01 19.15
C VAL A 435 40.59 -16.50 18.87
N SER A 436 40.23 -16.31 17.62
CA SER A 436 38.94 -15.81 17.25
C SER A 436 37.81 -16.84 17.43
N LEU A 437 36.62 -16.38 17.79
CA LEU A 437 35.42 -17.22 17.83
C LEU A 437 34.99 -17.62 16.43
N GLN A 438 35.10 -16.68 15.49
CA GLN A 438 34.82 -16.87 14.06
C GLN A 438 35.93 -16.23 13.24
N ASN A 439 36.38 -16.93 12.18
CA ASN A 439 37.23 -16.37 11.14
C ASN A 439 36.87 -17.07 9.82
N ILE A 440 35.99 -16.42 9.05
CA ILE A 440 35.38 -17.01 7.88
C ILE A 440 35.59 -16.09 6.68
N ASN A 441 36.11 -16.67 5.60
CA ASN A 441 36.19 -16.02 4.29
C ASN A 441 35.10 -16.55 3.36
N LEU A 442 34.40 -15.64 2.71
CA LEU A 442 33.36 -15.91 1.73
C LEU A 442 33.78 -15.32 0.40
N GLU A 443 33.69 -16.11 -0.66
CA GLU A 443 33.98 -15.66 -2.02
C GLU A 443 32.91 -16.20 -2.98
N LEU A 444 32.36 -15.34 -3.81
CA LEU A 444 31.43 -15.67 -4.90
C LEU A 444 31.91 -14.97 -6.16
N ILE A 445 32.27 -15.74 -7.18
CA ILE A 445 32.85 -15.19 -8.40
C ILE A 445 31.93 -15.46 -9.60
N ARG A 446 31.64 -14.38 -10.38
CA ARG A 446 30.98 -14.43 -11.68
C ARG A 446 29.58 -15.04 -11.68
N PHE A 447 28.84 -14.83 -10.61
CA PHE A 447 27.46 -15.29 -10.50
C PHE A 447 26.55 -14.53 -11.47
N ARG A 448 25.83 -15.24 -12.32
CA ARG A 448 24.92 -14.67 -13.31
C ARG A 448 23.58 -14.33 -12.69
N LEU A 449 23.27 -13.03 -12.53
CA LEU A 449 22.03 -12.56 -11.91
C LEU A 449 20.76 -12.91 -12.71
N ASP A 450 20.87 -13.03 -14.05
CA ASP A 450 19.74 -13.47 -14.88
C ASP A 450 19.28 -14.90 -14.54
N LYS A 451 20.19 -15.75 -14.07
CA LYS A 451 19.87 -17.09 -13.61
C LYS A 451 19.17 -17.10 -12.26
N LEU A 452 19.48 -16.12 -11.39
CA LEU A 452 18.78 -15.96 -10.12
C LEU A 452 17.31 -15.56 -10.32
N SER A 453 17.04 -14.64 -11.23
CA SER A 453 15.67 -14.27 -11.58
C SER A 453 14.86 -15.43 -12.18
N GLY A 454 15.55 -16.42 -12.74
CA GLY A 454 14.94 -17.66 -13.24
C GLY A 454 14.38 -18.57 -12.16
N ILE A 455 14.99 -18.59 -10.95
CA ILE A 455 14.52 -19.37 -9.80
C ILE A 455 13.68 -18.54 -8.83
N LEU A 456 13.66 -17.22 -8.98
CA LEU A 456 12.85 -16.28 -8.22
C LEU A 456 12.00 -15.42 -9.19
N PRO A 457 11.00 -16.00 -9.83
CA PRO A 457 10.32 -15.39 -10.98
C PRO A 457 9.58 -14.08 -10.66
N TYR A 458 9.27 -13.83 -9.39
CA TYR A 458 8.61 -12.59 -8.93
C TYR A 458 9.61 -11.46 -8.61
N MET A 459 10.91 -11.73 -8.70
CA MET A 459 11.92 -10.67 -8.60
C MET A 459 11.93 -9.82 -9.88
N PRO A 460 12.29 -8.53 -9.78
CA PRO A 460 12.61 -7.72 -10.94
C PRO A 460 13.64 -8.41 -11.84
N ARG A 461 13.56 -8.21 -13.13
CA ARG A 461 14.52 -8.78 -14.08
C ARG A 461 15.86 -8.08 -13.93
N ILE A 462 16.81 -8.77 -13.31
CA ILE A 462 18.18 -8.27 -13.08
C ILE A 462 19.13 -9.13 -13.90
N THR A 463 20.04 -8.50 -14.64
CA THR A 463 21.12 -9.21 -15.33
C THR A 463 22.47 -8.60 -14.97
N GLY A 464 23.54 -9.36 -15.13
CA GLY A 464 24.91 -8.96 -14.85
C GLY A 464 25.71 -10.09 -14.23
N LEU A 465 27.02 -9.86 -14.11
CA LEU A 465 27.91 -10.78 -13.43
C LEU A 465 28.24 -10.25 -12.05
N PHE A 466 27.70 -10.89 -11.03
CA PHE A 466 27.90 -10.56 -9.63
C PHE A 466 29.11 -11.28 -9.07
N SER A 467 29.99 -10.54 -8.41
CA SER A 467 31.09 -11.09 -7.62
C SER A 467 31.10 -10.42 -6.25
N ALA A 468 31.41 -11.19 -5.22
CA ALA A 468 31.52 -10.70 -3.86
C ALA A 468 32.60 -11.46 -3.08
N GLU A 469 33.29 -10.75 -2.22
CA GLU A 469 34.25 -11.28 -1.26
C GLU A 469 33.94 -10.68 0.11
N ALA A 470 33.96 -11.50 1.16
CA ALA A 470 33.76 -11.02 2.53
C ALA A 470 34.63 -11.82 3.49
N ASN A 471 35.24 -11.11 4.43
CA ASN A 471 35.97 -11.69 5.55
C ASN A 471 35.27 -11.28 6.85
N TYR A 472 34.95 -12.26 7.69
CA TYR A 472 34.24 -12.10 8.95
C TYR A 472 35.08 -12.66 10.09
N ILE A 473 35.54 -11.80 10.99
CA ILE A 473 36.35 -12.18 12.16
C ILE A 473 35.65 -11.70 13.42
N GLN A 474 35.30 -12.62 14.30
CA GLN A 474 34.70 -12.31 15.60
C GLN A 474 35.56 -12.87 16.73
N THR A 475 35.90 -12.03 17.69
CA THR A 475 36.52 -12.44 18.95
C THR A 475 35.51 -12.39 20.08
N ALA A 476 35.91 -12.69 21.31
CA ALA A 476 35.02 -12.57 22.49
C ALA A 476 34.56 -11.10 22.74
N THR A 477 35.32 -10.13 22.28
CA THR A 477 35.12 -8.71 22.62
C THR A 477 35.00 -7.79 21.39
N SER A 478 35.26 -8.32 20.20
CA SER A 478 35.30 -7.49 18.99
C SER A 478 34.80 -8.21 17.75
N LEU A 479 34.32 -7.41 16.80
CA LEU A 479 33.86 -7.84 15.49
C LEU A 479 34.61 -7.05 14.42
N GLN A 480 35.17 -7.75 13.44
CA GLN A 480 35.75 -7.19 12.22
C GLN A 480 35.07 -7.82 11.01
N VAL A 481 34.65 -6.99 10.09
CA VAL A 481 34.05 -7.42 8.82
C VAL A 481 34.65 -6.59 7.69
N SER A 482 35.07 -7.25 6.64
CA SER A 482 35.44 -6.61 5.37
C SER A 482 34.66 -7.28 4.26
N ALA A 483 33.98 -6.51 3.45
CA ALA A 483 33.17 -7.04 2.35
C ALA A 483 33.31 -6.14 1.11
N GLU A 484 33.46 -6.76 -0.03
CA GLU A 484 33.44 -6.11 -1.34
C GLU A 484 32.50 -6.88 -2.27
N ALA A 485 31.66 -6.17 -3.00
CA ALA A 485 30.75 -6.76 -3.96
C ALA A 485 30.66 -5.89 -5.22
N GLY A 486 30.50 -6.50 -6.37
CA GLY A 486 30.36 -5.78 -7.62
C GLY A 486 29.48 -6.52 -8.61
N VAL A 487 28.90 -5.77 -9.53
CA VAL A 487 28.14 -6.29 -10.65
C VAL A 487 28.68 -5.66 -11.94
N GLU A 488 29.14 -6.50 -12.84
CA GLU A 488 29.51 -6.07 -14.18
C GLU A 488 28.29 -6.11 -15.10
N LYS A 489 28.13 -5.07 -15.92
CA LYS A 489 27.04 -4.93 -16.91
C LYS A 489 25.64 -5.15 -16.30
N LEU A 490 25.42 -4.54 -15.13
CA LEU A 490 24.13 -4.61 -14.48
C LEU A 490 23.04 -3.98 -15.36
N THR A 491 21.94 -4.71 -15.54
CA THR A 491 20.67 -4.16 -16.02
C THR A 491 19.56 -4.44 -15.00
N TYR A 492 18.65 -3.50 -14.87
CA TYR A 492 17.46 -3.64 -14.03
C TYR A 492 16.23 -3.39 -14.91
N GLU A 493 15.27 -4.32 -14.95
CA GLU A 493 14.07 -4.25 -15.81
C GLU A 493 14.40 -3.84 -17.26
N ARG A 494 15.48 -4.41 -17.82
CA ARG A 494 16.03 -4.12 -19.16
C ARG A 494 16.71 -2.76 -19.31
N GLN A 495 16.76 -1.93 -18.26
CA GLN A 495 17.45 -0.64 -18.28
C GLN A 495 18.92 -0.84 -17.87
N PRO A 496 19.88 -0.32 -18.63
CA PRO A 496 21.30 -0.45 -18.28
C PRO A 496 21.62 0.44 -17.07
N VAL A 497 22.26 -0.16 -16.06
CA VAL A 497 22.86 0.54 -14.91
C VAL A 497 24.38 0.68 -15.12
N GLY A 498 25.01 -0.34 -15.72
CA GLY A 498 26.46 -0.39 -15.95
C GLY A 498 27.19 -1.22 -14.91
N ASN A 499 28.46 -0.93 -14.71
CA ASN A 499 29.28 -1.57 -13.70
C ASN A 499 29.14 -0.83 -12.38
N ILE A 500 28.81 -1.55 -11.32
CA ILE A 500 28.73 -0.97 -9.97
C ILE A 500 29.53 -1.83 -8.99
N GLY A 501 30.05 -1.20 -7.94
CA GLY A 501 30.75 -1.87 -6.86
C GLY A 501 30.42 -1.22 -5.51
N LEU A 502 30.44 -2.02 -4.47
CA LEU A 502 30.26 -1.62 -3.08
C LEU A 502 31.32 -2.31 -2.23
N GLY A 503 32.00 -1.55 -1.38
CA GLY A 503 32.89 -2.10 -0.36
C GLY A 503 32.58 -1.51 1.00
N ALA A 504 32.77 -2.31 2.05
CA ALA A 504 32.62 -1.89 3.43
C ALA A 504 33.60 -2.64 4.33
N THR A 505 34.20 -1.92 5.25
CA THR A 505 35.12 -2.47 6.25
C THR A 505 34.74 -1.95 7.62
N TRP A 506 34.43 -2.87 8.52
CA TRP A 506 34.13 -2.61 9.93
C TRP A 506 35.28 -3.12 10.77
N LEU A 507 35.93 -2.23 11.53
CA LEU A 507 37.09 -2.52 12.37
C LEU A 507 36.82 -2.13 13.83
N PRO A 508 37.19 -2.97 14.79
CA PRO A 508 37.20 -2.61 16.19
C PRO A 508 38.38 -1.67 16.51
N GLY A 509 38.14 -0.68 17.34
CA GLY A 509 39.15 0.18 17.90
C GLY A 509 39.26 0.01 19.41
N ASP A 510 40.02 0.88 20.04
CA ASP A 510 40.18 0.89 21.48
C ASP A 510 38.95 1.39 22.24
N LYS A 511 38.71 0.88 23.44
CA LYS A 511 37.67 1.34 24.37
C LYS A 511 36.25 1.36 23.83
N GLY A 512 35.86 0.36 23.03
CA GLY A 512 34.53 0.27 22.46
C GLY A 512 34.26 1.20 21.28
N THR A 513 35.33 1.70 20.65
CA THR A 513 35.24 2.44 19.39
C THR A 513 35.17 1.45 18.23
N HIS A 514 34.40 1.79 17.20
CA HIS A 514 34.33 1.03 15.94
C HIS A 514 34.52 1.99 14.77
N TYR A 515 35.21 1.53 13.76
CA TYR A 515 35.45 2.25 12.52
C TYR A 515 34.74 1.55 11.38
N LEU A 516 33.99 2.28 10.58
CA LEU A 516 33.38 1.80 9.35
C LEU A 516 33.87 2.68 8.21
N ASN A 517 34.47 2.04 7.20
CA ASN A 517 34.76 2.65 5.92
C ASN A 517 33.91 1.97 4.86
N ALA A 518 33.21 2.73 4.05
CA ALA A 518 32.41 2.20 2.95
C ALA A 518 32.60 3.05 1.70
N TYR A 519 32.49 2.42 0.54
CA TYR A 519 32.53 3.11 -0.74
C TYR A 519 31.54 2.49 -1.73
N PHE A 520 31.12 3.31 -2.68
CA PHE A 520 30.34 2.89 -3.84
C PHE A 520 31.06 3.34 -5.11
N ARG A 521 31.22 2.41 -6.05
CA ARG A 521 31.84 2.64 -7.38
C ARG A 521 30.80 2.60 -8.48
N SER A 522 30.94 3.51 -9.43
CA SER A 522 30.27 3.47 -10.72
C SER A 522 31.34 3.39 -11.82
N GLY A 523 31.37 2.28 -12.55
CA GLY A 523 32.53 1.95 -13.38
C GLY A 523 33.78 1.71 -12.53
N ASP A 524 34.87 2.38 -12.88
CA ASP A 524 36.17 2.27 -12.18
C ASP A 524 36.36 3.39 -11.13
N GLN A 525 35.39 4.30 -10.96
CA GLN A 525 35.50 5.45 -10.06
C GLN A 525 34.71 5.23 -8.77
N GLU A 526 35.31 5.59 -7.64
CA GLU A 526 34.62 5.70 -6.37
C GLU A 526 33.84 7.03 -6.35
N VAL A 527 32.52 6.92 -6.45
CA VAL A 527 31.66 8.10 -6.55
C VAL A 527 30.98 8.47 -5.23
N LEU A 528 31.08 7.59 -4.22
CA LEU A 528 30.60 7.79 -2.87
C LEU A 528 31.54 7.09 -1.91
N THR A 529 32.01 7.83 -0.89
CA THR A 529 32.76 7.28 0.25
C THR A 529 32.11 7.68 1.54
N ALA A 530 32.19 6.83 2.55
CA ALA A 530 31.67 7.09 3.87
C ALA A 530 32.64 6.53 4.92
N ASP A 531 33.12 7.41 5.79
CA ASP A 531 33.96 7.07 6.94
C ASP A 531 33.20 7.34 8.22
N ALA A 532 32.97 6.30 9.01
CA ALA A 532 32.23 6.42 10.25
C ALA A 532 33.02 5.94 11.47
N VAL A 533 32.83 6.63 12.58
CA VAL A 533 33.37 6.28 13.89
C VAL A 533 32.20 6.16 14.87
N LEU A 534 32.03 4.98 15.43
CA LEU A 534 31.07 4.74 16.50
C LEU A 534 31.80 4.63 17.82
N THR A 535 31.35 5.38 18.80
CA THR A 535 31.92 5.36 20.16
C THR A 535 30.82 5.26 21.18
N GLN A 536 31.07 4.48 22.24
CA GLN A 536 30.17 4.44 23.38
C GLN A 536 30.69 5.42 24.45
N LYS A 537 29.92 6.50 24.71
CA LYS A 537 30.22 7.48 25.74
C LYS A 537 29.10 7.50 26.79
N ASN A 538 29.46 7.25 28.06
CA ASN A 538 28.49 7.28 29.17
C ASN A 538 27.25 6.41 28.99
N GLY A 539 27.42 5.23 28.38
CA GLY A 539 26.30 4.30 28.10
C GLY A 539 25.39 4.70 26.92
N ARG A 540 25.79 5.72 26.15
CA ARG A 540 25.11 6.10 24.89
C ARG A 540 26.06 5.93 23.71
N ASP A 541 25.47 5.48 22.60
CA ASP A 541 26.21 5.32 21.36
C ASP A 541 26.27 6.66 20.62
N SER A 542 27.48 7.09 20.29
CA SER A 542 27.75 8.29 19.51
C SER A 542 28.30 7.93 18.15
N LEU A 543 27.82 8.60 17.14
CA LEU A 543 28.16 8.41 15.75
C LEU A 543 28.88 9.65 15.19
N GLU A 544 29.90 9.44 14.39
CA GLU A 544 30.53 10.47 13.56
C GLU A 544 30.76 9.87 12.17
N VAL A 545 30.13 10.46 11.13
CA VAL A 545 30.21 10.01 9.75
C VAL A 545 30.60 11.15 8.83
N ASN A 546 31.62 10.93 8.02
CA ASN A 546 31.98 11.78 6.89
C ASN A 546 31.61 11.05 5.61
N THR A 547 30.74 11.64 4.80
CA THR A 547 30.36 11.10 3.51
C THR A 547 30.77 12.06 2.40
N THR A 548 31.45 11.58 1.39
CA THR A 548 31.89 12.37 0.25
C THR A 548 31.29 11.83 -1.04
N PHE A 549 30.66 12.70 -1.80
CA PHE A 549 30.16 12.46 -3.16
C PHE A 549 31.16 13.07 -4.14
N GLU A 550 31.66 12.26 -5.08
CA GLU A 550 32.59 12.70 -6.10
C GLU A 550 32.07 12.23 -7.47
N HIS A 551 31.46 13.17 -8.20
CA HIS A 551 30.80 12.89 -9.48
C HIS A 551 29.80 11.71 -9.40
N PHE A 552 28.96 11.69 -8.34
CA PHE A 552 27.97 10.64 -8.19
C PHE A 552 26.89 10.77 -9.28
N PRO A 553 26.78 9.82 -10.23
CA PRO A 553 25.94 9.97 -11.40
C PRO A 553 24.46 9.74 -11.07
N LEU A 554 23.64 10.77 -11.24
CA LEU A 554 22.19 10.67 -11.09
C LEU A 554 21.53 9.76 -12.13
N SER A 555 22.22 9.50 -13.25
CA SER A 555 21.75 8.56 -14.27
C SER A 555 21.52 7.14 -13.75
N LEU A 556 22.16 6.74 -12.64
CA LEU A 556 21.90 5.47 -11.97
C LEU A 556 20.43 5.32 -11.55
N ALA A 557 19.78 6.43 -11.20
CA ALA A 557 18.36 6.42 -10.81
C ALA A 557 17.42 6.07 -11.98
N ASN A 558 17.84 6.28 -13.23
CA ASN A 558 16.99 6.07 -14.41
C ASN A 558 16.51 4.63 -14.57
N ALA A 559 17.33 3.66 -14.15
CA ALA A 559 17.00 2.25 -14.23
C ALA A 559 15.81 1.87 -13.33
N PHE A 560 15.57 2.64 -12.27
CA PHE A 560 14.51 2.40 -11.28
C PHE A 560 13.25 3.24 -11.52
N MET A 561 13.26 4.09 -12.58
CA MET A 561 12.11 4.91 -12.93
C MET A 561 11.12 4.11 -13.81
N PRO A 562 9.85 4.00 -13.41
CA PRO A 562 8.84 3.30 -14.20
C PRO A 562 8.75 3.94 -15.59
N ASP A 563 8.76 3.13 -16.65
CA ASP A 563 8.57 3.51 -18.05
C ASP A 563 9.38 4.72 -18.54
N GLN A 564 10.49 5.03 -17.85
CA GLN A 564 11.30 6.22 -18.11
C GLN A 564 10.49 7.54 -18.18
N VAL A 565 9.47 7.64 -17.33
CA VAL A 565 8.63 8.86 -17.23
C VAL A 565 9.50 10.08 -17.00
N VAL A 566 10.59 9.91 -16.25
CA VAL A 566 11.60 10.92 -15.97
C VAL A 566 12.99 10.36 -16.21
N THR A 567 13.88 11.13 -16.84
CA THR A 567 15.28 10.76 -17.04
C THR A 567 16.19 11.81 -16.41
N PHE A 568 17.06 11.36 -15.51
CA PHE A 568 18.07 12.19 -14.84
C PHE A 568 19.40 12.15 -15.59
N THR A 569 20.11 13.28 -15.60
CA THR A 569 21.50 13.41 -16.05
C THR A 569 22.26 14.32 -15.11
N GLY A 570 23.60 14.27 -15.19
CA GLY A 570 24.50 15.06 -14.35
C GLY A 570 24.85 14.35 -13.05
N ASP A 571 25.68 14.99 -12.26
CA ASP A 571 26.36 14.40 -11.12
C ASP A 571 26.10 15.18 -9.83
N ILE A 572 26.24 14.51 -8.69
CA ILE A 572 26.25 15.12 -7.37
C ILE A 572 27.67 15.13 -6.83
N ASP A 573 28.11 16.30 -6.38
CA ASP A 573 29.37 16.50 -5.69
C ASP A 573 29.14 17.10 -4.31
N GLY A 574 30.06 16.86 -3.36
CA GLY A 574 30.00 17.47 -2.05
C GLY A 574 30.17 16.48 -0.91
N GLY A 575 29.76 16.88 0.28
CA GLY A 575 29.91 16.05 1.45
C GLY A 575 28.87 16.29 2.52
N LEU A 576 28.64 15.23 3.31
CA LEU A 576 27.77 15.27 4.48
C LEU A 576 28.57 14.83 5.72
N TYR A 577 28.42 15.59 6.77
CA TYR A 577 28.95 15.29 8.10
C TYR A 577 27.80 15.04 9.05
N ILE A 578 27.78 13.84 9.64
CA ILE A 578 26.75 13.42 10.59
C ILE A 578 27.43 13.13 11.90
N ASN A 579 26.98 13.74 12.99
CA ASN A 579 27.57 13.52 14.29
C ASN A 579 26.56 13.55 15.44
N GLY A 580 26.96 13.02 16.60
CA GLY A 580 26.21 13.07 17.83
C GLY A 580 25.62 11.76 18.30
N ASP A 581 24.53 11.86 19.05
CA ASP A 581 23.80 10.70 19.56
C ASP A 581 23.14 9.93 18.41
N MET A 582 23.27 8.61 18.42
CA MET A 582 22.75 7.74 17.36
C MET A 582 21.22 7.82 17.19
N GLU A 583 20.49 8.15 18.27
CA GLU A 583 19.04 8.37 18.23
C GLU A 583 18.65 9.74 17.65
N LYS A 584 19.55 10.74 17.75
CA LYS A 584 19.31 12.11 17.28
C LYS A 584 20.57 12.71 16.66
N PRO A 585 21.03 12.17 15.53
CA PRO A 585 22.23 12.66 14.88
C PRO A 585 22.03 14.06 14.31
N LYS A 586 23.08 14.85 14.31
CA LYS A 586 23.14 16.14 13.63
C LYS A 586 23.82 15.97 12.29
N MET A 587 23.16 16.47 11.26
CA MET A 587 23.65 16.44 9.88
C MET A 587 23.99 17.85 9.42
N SER A 588 25.15 18.00 8.79
CA SER A 588 25.59 19.22 8.12
C SER A 588 26.39 18.88 6.86
N GLY A 589 26.52 19.80 5.96
CA GLY A 589 27.30 19.63 4.74
C GLY A 589 26.80 20.47 3.59
N ASP A 590 27.34 20.23 2.42
CA ASP A 590 26.92 20.87 1.17
C ASP A 590 27.00 19.89 0.02
N LEU A 591 26.00 19.99 -0.85
CA LEU A 591 25.86 19.20 -2.07
C LEU A 591 25.70 20.12 -3.27
N SER A 592 26.50 19.94 -4.29
CA SER A 592 26.38 20.61 -5.59
C SER A 592 25.82 19.67 -6.63
N LEU A 593 24.97 20.22 -7.48
CA LEU A 593 24.40 19.51 -8.61
C LEU A 593 25.17 19.92 -9.88
N ASP A 594 26.15 19.12 -10.30
CA ASP A 594 26.91 19.44 -11.52
C ASP A 594 26.16 18.99 -12.78
N SER A 595 25.77 19.97 -13.60
CA SER A 595 25.10 19.73 -14.88
C SER A 595 23.84 18.85 -14.78
N VAL A 596 23.21 18.85 -13.60
CA VAL A 596 22.02 18.04 -13.33
C VAL A 596 20.84 18.55 -14.13
N SER A 597 20.20 17.67 -14.86
CA SER A 597 18.94 17.94 -15.52
C SER A 597 17.97 16.76 -15.42
N VAL A 598 16.69 17.09 -15.53
CA VAL A 598 15.58 16.14 -15.54
C VAL A 598 14.82 16.32 -16.85
N TYR A 599 14.69 15.26 -17.64
CA TYR A 599 13.85 15.21 -18.81
C TYR A 599 12.54 14.51 -18.49
N ALA A 600 11.43 15.24 -18.57
CA ALA A 600 10.08 14.71 -18.38
C ALA A 600 9.51 14.25 -19.73
N ARG A 601 9.44 12.93 -19.96
CA ARG A 601 9.06 12.36 -21.27
C ARG A 601 7.66 12.79 -21.71
N GLN A 602 6.68 12.74 -20.83
CA GLN A 602 5.29 13.12 -21.15
C GLN A 602 5.13 14.59 -21.52
N ALA A 603 5.92 15.45 -20.88
CA ALA A 603 5.98 16.87 -21.18
C ALA A 603 6.91 17.21 -22.36
N GLY A 604 7.80 16.27 -22.77
CA GLY A 604 8.82 16.52 -23.78
C GLY A 604 9.79 17.63 -23.41
N ALA A 605 9.90 17.98 -22.13
CA ALA A 605 10.62 19.12 -21.62
C ALA A 605 11.78 18.71 -20.71
N ARG A 606 12.86 19.50 -20.74
CA ARG A 606 14.04 19.32 -19.91
C ARG A 606 14.19 20.49 -18.94
N TYR A 607 14.47 20.17 -17.68
CA TYR A 607 14.67 21.11 -16.59
C TYR A 607 16.09 20.99 -16.07
N TRP A 608 16.84 22.07 -16.00
CA TRP A 608 18.20 22.15 -15.50
C TRP A 608 18.22 22.76 -14.11
N PHE A 609 18.99 22.17 -13.23
CA PHE A 609 19.11 22.61 -11.84
C PHE A 609 20.33 23.52 -11.66
N ASP A 610 20.25 24.38 -10.68
CA ASP A 610 21.34 25.27 -10.28
C ASP A 610 22.56 24.46 -9.79
N ASN A 611 23.75 24.85 -10.19
CA ASN A 611 25.01 24.25 -9.72
C ASN A 611 25.47 24.80 -8.37
N ARG A 612 24.75 25.75 -7.77
CA ARG A 612 25.12 26.29 -6.46
C ARG A 612 24.93 25.23 -5.38
N PRO A 613 25.83 25.17 -4.37
CA PRO A 613 25.71 24.19 -3.30
C PRO A 613 24.42 24.35 -2.52
N LEU A 614 23.73 23.24 -2.33
CA LEU A 614 22.64 23.10 -1.38
C LEU A 614 23.26 22.83 0.00
N LYS A 615 23.02 23.74 0.95
CA LYS A 615 23.55 23.61 2.29
C LYS A 615 22.64 22.81 3.20
N ILE A 616 23.26 21.98 4.02
CA ILE A 616 22.60 21.28 5.10
C ILE A 616 23.21 21.75 6.39
N GLU A 617 22.43 22.38 7.25
CA GLU A 617 22.85 22.86 8.56
C GLU A 617 21.88 22.43 9.65
N ASN A 618 22.39 21.77 10.69
CA ASN A 618 21.56 21.31 11.83
C ASN A 618 20.31 20.54 11.40
N ASN A 619 20.45 19.57 10.52
CA ASN A 619 19.37 18.75 9.98
C ASN A 619 18.35 19.55 9.15
N GLN A 620 18.75 20.68 8.58
CA GLN A 620 17.91 21.47 7.68
C GLN A 620 18.60 21.59 6.33
N LEU A 621 17.93 21.14 5.27
CA LEU A 621 18.30 21.42 3.89
C LEU A 621 17.83 22.83 3.53
N ILE A 622 18.76 23.72 3.20
CA ILE A 622 18.51 25.15 2.99
C ILE A 622 18.55 25.45 1.49
N PHE A 623 17.48 26.03 1.01
CA PHE A 623 17.37 26.60 -0.33
C PHE A 623 17.52 28.11 -0.25
N ASN A 624 18.52 28.66 -0.93
CA ASN A 624 18.73 30.09 -1.04
C ASN A 624 18.65 30.49 -2.52
N LYS A 625 17.45 30.88 -2.96
CA LYS A 625 17.13 31.18 -4.36
C LYS A 625 17.64 30.08 -5.31
N PHE A 626 17.44 28.84 -4.91
CA PHE A 626 17.82 27.71 -5.73
C PHE A 626 17.02 27.73 -7.01
N ALA A 627 17.72 27.71 -8.15
CA ALA A 627 17.11 27.98 -9.45
C ALA A 627 16.92 26.70 -10.27
N ILE A 628 15.79 26.63 -10.95
CA ILE A 628 15.49 25.60 -11.96
C ILE A 628 15.24 26.34 -13.28
N TYR A 629 15.95 25.92 -14.32
CA TYR A 629 15.90 26.53 -15.65
C TYR A 629 15.26 25.57 -16.65
N THR A 630 14.66 26.17 -17.67
CA THR A 630 14.27 25.48 -18.92
C THR A 630 15.04 26.07 -20.06
N THR A 631 14.44 26.22 -21.23
CA THR A 631 15.04 26.85 -22.41
C THR A 631 15.27 28.36 -22.24
N SER A 632 14.58 29.00 -21.32
CA SER A 632 14.75 30.43 -21.02
C SER A 632 15.75 30.68 -19.90
N ARG A 633 16.30 31.90 -19.83
CA ARG A 633 17.18 32.31 -18.74
C ARG A 633 16.44 32.70 -17.43
N ASN A 634 15.12 32.83 -17.50
CA ASN A 634 14.32 33.17 -16.33
C ASN A 634 14.16 31.94 -15.43
N PRO A 635 14.59 31.98 -14.17
CA PRO A 635 14.55 30.84 -13.31
C PRO A 635 13.18 30.68 -12.60
N PHE A 636 12.86 29.44 -12.30
CA PHE A 636 11.98 29.12 -11.20
C PHE A 636 12.85 29.02 -9.93
N THR A 637 12.52 29.76 -8.89
CA THR A 637 13.34 29.82 -7.68
C THR A 637 12.64 29.24 -6.46
N ILE A 638 13.42 28.54 -5.65
CA ILE A 638 13.01 27.95 -4.38
C ILE A 638 13.82 28.64 -3.27
N ASP A 639 13.11 29.18 -2.29
CA ASP A 639 13.68 29.72 -1.05
C ASP A 639 13.08 29.01 0.16
N GLY A 640 13.87 28.78 1.20
CA GLY A 640 13.39 28.20 2.46
C GLY A 640 14.16 26.99 2.88
N ASN A 641 13.52 26.10 3.61
CA ASN A 641 14.17 24.90 4.12
C ASN A 641 13.26 23.68 4.20
N VAL A 642 13.91 22.52 4.25
CA VAL A 642 13.31 21.25 4.65
C VAL A 642 14.00 20.79 5.93
N ASP A 643 13.23 20.60 6.99
CA ASP A 643 13.70 20.32 8.34
C ASP A 643 13.56 18.83 8.68
N PHE A 644 14.68 18.16 8.89
CA PHE A 644 14.82 16.74 9.23
C PHE A 644 15.17 16.52 10.71
N ARG A 645 15.05 17.52 11.60
CA ARG A 645 15.32 17.35 13.03
C ARG A 645 14.42 16.28 13.66
N ASN A 646 13.22 16.12 13.13
CA ASN A 646 12.39 14.95 13.36
C ASN A 646 12.41 14.07 12.09
N MET A 647 13.24 13.04 12.09
CA MET A 647 13.41 12.13 10.93
C MET A 647 12.14 11.36 10.59
N ASP A 648 11.28 11.05 11.58
CA ASP A 648 10.02 10.33 11.36
C ASP A 648 8.99 11.21 10.65
N ARG A 649 9.09 12.53 10.81
CA ARG A 649 8.16 13.47 10.21
C ARG A 649 8.84 14.77 9.78
N PRO A 650 9.63 14.75 8.69
CA PRO A 650 10.28 15.93 8.16
C PRO A 650 9.25 16.98 7.74
N THR A 651 9.61 18.26 7.86
CA THR A 651 8.72 19.37 7.49
C THR A 651 9.39 20.30 6.46
N ALA A 652 8.59 20.82 5.54
CA ALA A 652 9.03 21.82 4.57
C ALA A 652 8.43 23.19 4.88
N ASN A 653 9.22 24.23 4.63
CA ASN A 653 8.81 25.62 4.62
C ASN A 653 9.50 26.31 3.45
N LEU A 654 8.83 26.30 2.29
CA LEU A 654 9.40 26.75 1.03
C LEU A 654 8.56 27.89 0.43
N THR A 655 9.23 28.79 -0.22
CA THR A 655 8.64 29.82 -1.08
C THR A 655 9.08 29.59 -2.51
N LEU A 656 8.12 29.47 -3.40
CA LEU A 656 8.32 29.23 -4.82
C LEU A 656 8.02 30.52 -5.60
N ARG A 657 8.95 30.96 -6.44
CA ARG A 657 8.77 32.14 -7.28
C ARG A 657 9.27 31.90 -8.69
N ALA A 658 8.48 32.37 -9.61
CA ALA A 658 8.86 32.42 -11.02
C ALA A 658 8.30 33.68 -11.65
N GLN A 659 9.06 34.27 -12.55
CA GLN A 659 8.63 35.43 -13.33
C GLN A 659 8.96 35.22 -14.82
N ASN A 660 7.94 35.27 -15.67
CA ASN A 660 8.04 34.92 -17.08
C ASN A 660 8.85 33.63 -17.32
N TYR A 661 8.54 32.64 -16.50
CA TYR A 661 9.20 31.34 -16.53
C TYR A 661 8.60 30.47 -17.61
N THR A 662 9.44 29.86 -18.41
CA THR A 662 9.00 28.89 -19.42
C THR A 662 8.75 27.55 -18.72
N LEU A 663 7.52 27.32 -18.32
CA LEU A 663 7.14 26.08 -17.63
C LEU A 663 7.22 24.85 -18.56
N LEU A 664 6.88 25.04 -19.83
CA LEU A 664 6.98 24.05 -20.88
C LEU A 664 7.54 24.70 -22.15
N ASP A 665 8.48 24.05 -22.81
CA ASP A 665 8.94 24.32 -24.18
C ASP A 665 9.25 22.96 -24.83
N ALA A 666 8.23 22.37 -25.40
CA ALA A 666 8.30 21.02 -25.91
C ALA A 666 7.90 20.96 -27.39
N PRO A 667 8.75 20.44 -28.28
CA PRO A 667 8.38 20.14 -29.64
C PRO A 667 7.39 18.96 -29.68
N ARG A 668 6.59 18.93 -30.73
CA ARG A 668 5.72 17.78 -30.96
C ARG A 668 6.54 16.53 -31.30
N THR A 669 6.29 15.44 -30.60
CA THR A 669 6.74 14.08 -30.92
C THR A 669 5.55 13.15 -31.12
N ARG A 670 5.79 11.92 -31.58
CA ARG A 670 4.72 10.91 -31.68
C ARG A 670 4.13 10.52 -30.33
N GLU A 671 4.88 10.66 -29.26
CA GLU A 671 4.53 10.28 -27.90
C GLU A 671 4.05 11.47 -27.05
N SER A 672 4.09 12.71 -27.60
CA SER A 672 3.70 13.91 -26.84
C SER A 672 2.20 13.95 -26.63
N MET A 673 1.77 13.94 -25.36
CA MET A 673 0.40 14.28 -24.96
C MET A 673 0.20 15.80 -24.87
N LEU A 674 1.27 16.54 -24.62
CA LEU A 674 1.29 17.98 -24.49
C LEU A 674 2.51 18.53 -25.22
N TYR A 675 2.34 19.58 -26.06
CA TYR A 675 3.45 20.23 -26.72
C TYR A 675 3.16 21.72 -26.92
N GLY A 676 4.20 22.51 -27.20
CA GLY A 676 4.10 23.96 -27.29
C GLY A 676 4.85 24.66 -26.19
N LYS A 677 4.41 25.86 -25.83
CA LYS A 677 5.06 26.70 -24.82
C LYS A 677 4.07 27.20 -23.79
N ILE A 678 4.48 27.09 -22.51
CA ILE A 678 3.72 27.63 -21.39
C ILE A 678 4.62 28.59 -20.62
N PHE A 679 4.18 29.82 -20.46
CA PHE A 679 4.86 30.85 -19.68
C PHE A 679 4.03 31.23 -18.47
N VAL A 680 4.70 31.31 -17.30
CA VAL A 680 4.00 31.57 -16.04
C VAL A 680 4.75 32.54 -15.15
N ASP A 681 3.98 33.33 -14.42
CA ASP A 681 4.41 33.93 -13.16
C ASP A 681 3.84 33.10 -12.02
N LEU A 682 4.66 32.79 -11.04
CA LEU A 682 4.26 31.99 -9.87
C LEU A 682 4.75 32.63 -8.60
N ASN A 683 3.89 32.70 -7.60
CA ASN A 683 4.25 32.99 -6.22
C ASN A 683 3.44 32.09 -5.30
N ALA A 684 4.12 31.13 -4.67
CA ALA A 684 3.46 30.14 -3.82
C ALA A 684 4.32 29.84 -2.60
N THR A 685 3.67 29.37 -1.55
CA THR A 685 4.30 28.83 -0.35
C THR A 685 3.90 27.37 -0.16
N VAL A 686 4.88 26.54 0.23
CA VAL A 686 4.68 25.14 0.55
C VAL A 686 5.12 24.93 2.00
N ARG A 687 4.22 24.46 2.84
CA ARG A 687 4.48 24.29 4.28
C ARG A 687 3.88 22.99 4.79
N GLY A 688 4.47 22.46 5.84
CA GLY A 688 3.96 21.32 6.59
C GLY A 688 4.85 20.08 6.49
N PRO A 689 4.42 18.97 7.07
CA PRO A 689 5.13 17.71 6.98
C PRO A 689 5.12 17.19 5.54
N LEU A 690 6.18 16.46 5.14
CA LEU A 690 6.31 15.95 3.77
C LEU A 690 5.17 14.98 3.36
N ASP A 691 4.54 14.35 4.33
CA ASP A 691 3.38 13.48 4.17
C ASP A 691 2.03 14.22 4.11
N GLY A 692 2.03 15.55 4.30
CA GLY A 692 0.82 16.38 4.38
C GLY A 692 1.12 17.85 4.07
N LEU A 693 1.74 18.13 2.92
CA LEU A 693 2.13 19.49 2.52
C LEU A 693 0.91 20.37 2.23
N THR A 694 0.99 21.62 2.65
CA THR A 694 0.02 22.66 2.32
C THR A 694 0.64 23.64 1.35
N MET A 695 0.07 23.76 0.15
CA MET A 695 0.51 24.72 -0.87
C MET A 695 -0.55 25.82 -1.08
N ARG A 696 -0.13 27.05 -1.02
CA ARG A 696 -0.97 28.24 -1.22
C ARG A 696 -0.24 29.24 -2.09
N GLY A 697 -0.94 29.81 -3.06
CA GLY A 697 -0.32 30.80 -3.93
C GLY A 697 -1.19 31.25 -5.08
N ASN A 698 -0.55 31.98 -5.98
CA ASN A 698 -1.14 32.45 -7.24
C ASN A 698 -0.21 32.14 -8.40
N MET A 699 -0.81 31.84 -9.54
CA MET A 699 -0.14 31.58 -10.81
C MET A 699 -0.82 32.37 -11.91
N ASN A 700 -0.04 33.07 -12.72
CA ASN A 700 -0.53 33.75 -13.91
C ASN A 700 -0.02 33.01 -15.15
N LEU A 701 -0.93 32.56 -15.99
CA LEU A 701 -0.62 32.09 -17.34
C LEU A 701 -0.48 33.29 -18.24
N LEU A 702 0.72 33.48 -18.82
CA LEU A 702 1.03 34.67 -19.57
C LEU A 702 0.58 34.56 -21.04
N GLY A 703 0.25 35.70 -21.67
CA GLY A 703 -0.37 35.76 -23.00
C GLY A 703 0.47 35.23 -24.15
N ASN A 704 1.76 35.01 -23.96
CA ASN A 704 2.64 34.33 -24.92
C ASN A 704 2.57 32.79 -24.85
N THR A 705 1.71 32.26 -24.00
CA THR A 705 1.44 30.81 -23.89
C THR A 705 0.67 30.31 -25.10
N ASP A 706 1.19 29.26 -25.73
CA ASP A 706 0.61 28.58 -26.86
C ASP A 706 0.88 27.08 -26.74
N VAL A 707 -0.10 26.36 -26.28
CA VAL A 707 0.02 24.92 -25.90
C VAL A 707 -1.06 24.08 -26.56
N THR A 708 -0.67 22.90 -27.01
CA THR A 708 -1.55 21.92 -27.63
C THR A 708 -1.59 20.64 -26.81
N TYR A 709 -2.78 20.22 -26.44
CA TYR A 709 -3.07 18.93 -25.84
C TYR A 709 -3.51 17.93 -26.92
N VAL A 710 -2.96 16.72 -26.90
CA VAL A 710 -3.28 15.65 -27.85
C VAL A 710 -4.16 14.63 -27.18
N LEU A 711 -5.40 14.47 -27.64
CA LEU A 711 -6.31 13.43 -27.20
C LEU A 711 -5.92 12.12 -27.90
N THR A 712 -5.17 11.24 -27.24
CA THR A 712 -4.68 9.96 -27.81
C THR A 712 -5.76 8.91 -27.99
N ASP A 713 -6.83 8.98 -27.22
CA ASP A 713 -7.95 8.02 -27.21
C ASP A 713 -9.29 8.67 -27.59
N SER A 714 -9.26 9.59 -28.56
CA SER A 714 -10.51 10.17 -29.03
C SER A 714 -11.32 9.15 -29.83
N PRO A 715 -12.49 8.71 -29.34
CA PRO A 715 -13.41 7.87 -30.10
C PRO A 715 -14.06 8.61 -31.28
N LEU A 716 -13.50 9.75 -31.68
CA LEU A 716 -14.01 10.65 -32.72
C LEU A 716 -13.43 10.36 -34.10
N THR A 717 -12.50 9.43 -34.26
CA THR A 717 -11.99 9.07 -35.59
C THR A 717 -12.87 8.02 -36.27
N VAL A 718 -13.34 8.35 -37.44
CA VAL A 718 -14.18 7.45 -38.28
C VAL A 718 -13.42 6.18 -38.71
N GLU A 719 -12.07 6.22 -38.73
CA GLU A 719 -11.21 5.10 -39.10
C GLU A 719 -11.20 3.96 -38.06
N ASP A 720 -11.33 4.25 -36.80
CA ASP A 720 -11.34 3.21 -35.75
C ASP A 720 -12.66 2.40 -35.76
N ARG A 721 -13.76 2.98 -36.23
CA ARG A 721 -15.04 2.22 -36.33
C ARG A 721 -15.09 1.24 -37.49
N LEU A 722 -14.30 1.44 -38.54
CA LEU A 722 -14.17 0.48 -39.62
C LEU A 722 -13.26 -0.69 -39.23
N GLY A 723 -12.26 -0.46 -38.33
CA GLY A 723 -11.42 -1.50 -37.74
C GLY A 723 -12.16 -2.42 -36.76
N GLU A 724 -13.11 -1.90 -35.98
CA GLU A 724 -13.94 -2.68 -35.06
C GLU A 724 -15.03 -3.52 -35.79
N LEU A 725 -15.46 -3.13 -37.01
CA LEU A 725 -16.44 -3.88 -37.79
C LEU A 725 -15.84 -5.04 -38.58
N VAL A 726 -14.52 -5.15 -38.67
CA VAL A 726 -13.81 -6.26 -39.32
C VAL A 726 -12.77 -6.84 -38.36
N THR A 727 -13.23 -7.46 -37.30
CA THR A 727 -12.41 -8.34 -36.48
C THR A 727 -12.33 -9.68 -37.22
N PHE A 728 -11.23 -9.91 -37.95
CA PHE A 728 -10.81 -11.26 -38.25
C PHE A 728 -10.46 -11.96 -36.96
N THR A 729 -11.35 -12.80 -36.44
CA THR A 729 -11.04 -13.71 -35.35
C THR A 729 -10.02 -14.73 -35.82
N SER A 730 -8.75 -14.45 -35.61
CA SER A 730 -7.74 -15.49 -35.56
C SER A 730 -7.85 -16.19 -34.21
N PHE A 731 -8.10 -17.49 -34.24
CA PHE A 731 -8.34 -18.34 -33.08
C PHE A 731 -7.07 -18.66 -32.26
N THR A 732 -6.01 -17.83 -32.31
CA THR A 732 -4.78 -18.03 -31.55
C THR A 732 -4.26 -16.66 -31.13
N ASP A 733 -4.80 -16.11 -30.07
CA ASP A 733 -4.14 -15.31 -29.05
C ASP A 733 -5.18 -14.60 -28.19
N THR A 734 -5.54 -15.23 -27.08
CA THR A 734 -6.17 -14.55 -25.95
C THR A 734 -5.08 -14.02 -25.01
N THR A 735 -4.25 -13.14 -25.46
CA THR A 735 -3.57 -12.19 -24.59
C THR A 735 -4.44 -10.93 -24.59
N SER A 736 -5.25 -10.78 -23.56
CA SER A 736 -5.82 -9.50 -23.19
C SER A 736 -4.65 -8.50 -23.10
N VAL A 737 -4.62 -7.57 -24.05
CA VAL A 737 -3.84 -6.36 -23.90
C VAL A 737 -4.46 -5.65 -22.69
N GLN A 738 -3.88 -5.85 -21.51
CA GLN A 738 -4.13 -4.95 -20.40
C GLN A 738 -3.74 -3.57 -20.91
N ALA A 739 -4.72 -2.67 -20.97
CA ALA A 739 -4.45 -1.25 -21.13
C ALA A 739 -3.40 -0.91 -20.07
N THR A 740 -2.25 -0.46 -20.50
CA THR A 740 -1.17 -0.01 -19.62
C THR A 740 -1.73 1.19 -18.89
N GLU A 741 -2.14 1.01 -17.63
CA GLU A 741 -2.53 2.12 -16.77
C GLU A 741 -1.32 3.05 -16.69
N VAL A 742 -1.49 4.27 -17.19
CA VAL A 742 -0.50 5.33 -17.04
C VAL A 742 -0.37 5.62 -15.55
N PRO A 743 0.82 5.48 -14.94
CA PRO A 743 0.97 5.76 -13.52
C PRO A 743 0.59 7.20 -13.25
N THR A 744 -0.49 7.41 -12.54
CA THR A 744 -0.90 8.72 -12.07
C THR A 744 -0.01 9.13 -10.92
N MET A 745 0.70 10.23 -11.06
CA MET A 745 1.41 10.87 -9.96
C MET A 745 0.39 11.33 -8.92
N SER A 746 0.17 10.54 -7.89
CA SER A 746 -0.51 11.00 -6.69
C SER A 746 0.40 12.00 -5.99
N LEU A 747 -0.05 13.24 -5.82
CA LEU A 747 0.61 14.26 -5.00
C LEU A 747 0.44 13.99 -3.48
N GLY A 748 0.26 12.74 -3.11
CA GLY A 748 0.06 12.12 -1.81
C GLY A 748 -0.10 13.08 -0.62
N GLY A 749 -1.31 13.21 -0.10
CA GLY A 749 -1.56 13.96 1.14
C GLY A 749 -1.42 15.48 1.04
N MET A 750 -1.18 16.04 -0.15
CA MET A 750 -1.00 17.50 -0.32
C MET A 750 -2.36 18.23 -0.33
N ASP A 751 -2.45 19.31 0.43
CA ASP A 751 -3.54 20.27 0.39
C ASP A 751 -3.10 21.51 -0.41
N MET A 752 -3.63 21.67 -1.62
CA MET A 752 -3.27 22.78 -2.50
C MET A 752 -4.47 23.68 -2.78
N LEU A 753 -4.25 24.99 -2.67
CA LEU A 753 -5.17 26.03 -3.13
C LEU A 753 -4.39 27.08 -3.90
N MET A 754 -4.68 27.19 -5.20
CA MET A 754 -4.02 28.11 -6.10
C MET A 754 -5.06 28.99 -6.81
N SER A 755 -4.83 30.30 -6.79
CA SER A 755 -5.52 31.23 -7.68
C SER A 755 -4.77 31.26 -9.00
N VAL A 756 -5.47 30.98 -10.10
CA VAL A 756 -4.90 30.93 -11.44
C VAL A 756 -5.53 32.03 -12.29
N HIS A 757 -4.73 33.00 -12.71
CA HIS A 757 -5.13 34.00 -13.69
C HIS A 757 -4.62 33.59 -15.07
N ILE A 758 -5.50 33.54 -16.05
CA ILE A 758 -5.18 33.26 -17.44
C ILE A 758 -5.33 34.56 -18.23
N ASP A 759 -4.22 35.02 -18.83
CA ASP A 759 -4.21 36.20 -19.68
C ASP A 759 -5.06 35.96 -20.95
N ASP A 760 -5.77 37.00 -21.41
CA ASP A 760 -6.69 36.92 -22.53
C ASP A 760 -6.03 36.48 -23.87
N ALA A 761 -4.73 36.66 -24.03
CA ALA A 761 -3.99 36.27 -25.23
C ALA A 761 -3.45 34.82 -25.19
N VAL A 762 -3.75 34.06 -24.15
CA VAL A 762 -3.37 32.64 -24.03
C VAL A 762 -4.09 31.80 -25.10
N ARG A 763 -3.30 30.99 -25.82
CA ARG A 763 -3.84 30.02 -26.79
C ARG A 763 -3.77 28.61 -26.29
N LEU A 764 -4.95 28.03 -26.16
CA LEU A 764 -5.12 26.62 -25.78
C LEU A 764 -5.64 25.86 -26.99
N ARG A 765 -4.92 24.80 -27.38
CA ARG A 765 -5.34 23.94 -28.49
C ARG A 765 -5.57 22.54 -28.03
N ALA A 766 -6.49 21.86 -28.70
CA ALA A 766 -6.70 20.44 -28.54
C ALA A 766 -6.72 19.77 -29.92
N ASP A 767 -5.79 18.85 -30.18
CA ASP A 767 -5.82 17.97 -31.33
C ASP A 767 -6.82 16.82 -31.04
N LEU A 768 -7.95 16.82 -31.72
CA LEU A 768 -9.04 15.83 -31.55
C LEU A 768 -8.86 14.59 -32.43
N SER A 769 -7.92 14.65 -33.37
CA SER A 769 -7.56 13.54 -34.25
C SER A 769 -6.04 13.46 -34.45
N PRO A 770 -5.47 12.26 -34.64
CA PRO A 770 -4.03 12.09 -34.84
C PRO A 770 -3.46 12.82 -36.05
N ASP A 771 -4.26 12.98 -37.12
CA ASP A 771 -3.94 13.65 -38.36
C ASP A 771 -4.16 15.18 -38.30
N ARG A 772 -4.68 15.72 -37.19
CA ARG A 772 -5.06 17.13 -36.96
C ARG A 772 -6.18 17.63 -37.87
N SER A 773 -6.89 16.78 -38.54
CA SER A 773 -8.04 17.19 -39.34
C SER A 773 -9.13 17.80 -38.44
N SER A 774 -9.27 17.28 -37.20
CA SER A 774 -10.17 17.83 -36.20
C SER A 774 -9.37 18.44 -35.04
N ARG A 775 -9.62 19.70 -34.75
CA ARG A 775 -8.93 20.44 -33.66
C ARG A 775 -9.80 21.58 -33.12
N VAL A 776 -9.54 21.95 -31.90
CA VAL A 776 -10.09 23.15 -31.26
C VAL A 776 -8.96 24.06 -30.85
N GLU A 777 -9.11 25.34 -31.13
CA GLU A 777 -8.21 26.40 -30.70
C GLU A 777 -9.04 27.45 -29.96
N LEU A 778 -8.64 27.76 -28.72
CA LEU A 778 -9.30 28.72 -27.84
C LEU A 778 -8.30 29.83 -27.53
N GLU A 779 -8.73 31.05 -27.69
CA GLU A 779 -8.02 32.25 -27.28
C GLU A 779 -8.89 33.02 -26.30
N GLY A 780 -8.38 33.22 -25.07
CA GLY A 780 -9.14 33.86 -24.02
C GLY A 780 -8.45 33.72 -22.65
N GLY A 781 -9.14 34.23 -21.64
CA GLY A 781 -8.62 34.29 -20.28
C GLY A 781 -9.66 34.23 -19.20
N GLY A 782 -9.23 34.38 -18.00
CA GLY A 782 -10.11 34.38 -16.82
C GLY A 782 -9.41 34.06 -15.53
N ASP A 783 -10.20 34.10 -14.46
CA ASP A 783 -9.75 33.81 -13.10
C ASP A 783 -10.37 32.49 -12.61
N LEU A 784 -9.48 31.56 -12.21
CA LEU A 784 -9.84 30.25 -11.75
C LEU A 784 -9.24 30.00 -10.36
N ASN A 785 -9.91 29.21 -9.54
CA ASN A 785 -9.36 28.68 -8.31
C ASN A 785 -9.23 27.17 -8.45
N LEU A 786 -8.02 26.71 -8.26
CA LEU A 786 -7.65 25.30 -8.29
C LEU A 786 -7.45 24.81 -6.85
N GLN A 787 -8.19 23.79 -6.47
CA GLN A 787 -8.05 23.15 -5.17
C GLN A 787 -7.77 21.66 -5.35
N TYR A 788 -6.78 21.16 -4.64
CA TYR A 788 -6.47 19.73 -4.53
C TYR A 788 -6.47 19.35 -3.05
N THR A 789 -7.25 18.34 -2.69
CA THR A 789 -7.39 17.91 -1.30
C THR A 789 -6.42 16.77 -0.96
N PRO A 790 -6.09 16.55 0.31
CA PRO A 790 -5.26 15.41 0.73
C PRO A 790 -5.82 14.05 0.34
N GLN A 791 -7.13 13.95 0.09
CA GLN A 791 -7.82 12.74 -0.35
C GLN A 791 -7.65 12.50 -1.87
N GLY A 792 -7.08 13.46 -2.60
CA GLY A 792 -6.85 13.38 -4.03
C GLY A 792 -7.93 14.03 -4.89
N ASP A 793 -8.92 14.71 -4.29
CA ASP A 793 -9.96 15.38 -5.02
C ASP A 793 -9.43 16.68 -5.64
N LEU A 794 -9.56 16.80 -6.95
CA LEU A 794 -9.23 18.01 -7.70
C LEU A 794 -10.53 18.77 -8.03
N THR A 795 -10.62 20.02 -7.58
CA THR A 795 -11.75 20.91 -7.92
C THR A 795 -11.24 22.16 -8.58
N LEU A 796 -12.01 22.64 -9.56
CA LEU A 796 -11.77 23.87 -10.28
C LEU A 796 -13.03 24.74 -10.22
N SER A 797 -12.86 26.02 -9.93
CA SER A 797 -13.96 26.98 -9.92
C SER A 797 -13.54 28.29 -10.59
N GLY A 798 -14.45 28.90 -11.32
CA GLY A 798 -14.23 30.15 -12.00
C GLY A 798 -14.63 30.10 -13.46
N ARG A 799 -14.40 31.22 -14.17
CA ARG A 799 -14.82 31.42 -15.57
C ARG A 799 -13.62 31.63 -16.46
N TYR A 800 -13.63 30.95 -17.61
CA TYR A 800 -12.76 31.22 -18.77
C TYR A 800 -13.60 31.78 -19.88
N THR A 801 -13.27 33.00 -20.31
CA THR A 801 -13.99 33.76 -21.37
C THR A 801 -13.17 33.77 -22.65
N LEU A 802 -13.76 33.44 -23.77
CA LEU A 802 -13.14 33.47 -25.07
C LEU A 802 -13.21 34.89 -25.66
N ILE A 803 -12.08 35.36 -26.16
CA ILE A 803 -12.01 36.54 -27.04
C ILE A 803 -12.01 36.12 -28.51
N GLY A 804 -11.63 34.85 -28.79
CA GLY A 804 -11.57 34.30 -30.16
C GLY A 804 -11.28 32.78 -30.10
N GLY A 805 -10.94 32.27 -31.26
CA GLY A 805 -10.58 30.86 -31.44
C GLY A 805 -11.38 30.20 -32.56
N MET A 806 -11.00 28.98 -32.87
CA MET A 806 -11.68 28.21 -33.93
C MET A 806 -11.88 26.76 -33.53
N MET A 807 -12.90 26.17 -34.11
CA MET A 807 -13.14 24.73 -34.08
C MET A 807 -13.15 24.22 -35.52
N LYS A 808 -12.21 23.33 -35.84
CA LYS A 808 -12.16 22.63 -37.10
C LYS A 808 -12.57 21.17 -36.83
N TYR A 809 -13.70 20.76 -37.43
CA TYR A 809 -14.26 19.47 -37.15
C TYR A 809 -14.90 18.87 -38.40
N ALA A 810 -14.62 17.57 -38.62
CA ALA A 810 -15.23 16.78 -39.66
C ALA A 810 -16.43 16.02 -39.09
N LEU A 811 -17.64 16.34 -39.54
CA LEU A 811 -18.84 15.54 -39.27
C LEU A 811 -19.02 14.51 -40.40
N PRO A 812 -19.53 13.29 -40.11
CA PRO A 812 -19.57 12.22 -41.10
C PRO A 812 -20.34 12.52 -42.42
N VAL A 813 -21.23 13.49 -42.40
CA VAL A 813 -22.03 13.93 -43.56
C VAL A 813 -21.72 15.37 -43.97
N ILE A 814 -21.01 16.11 -43.12
CA ILE A 814 -20.65 17.50 -43.38
C ILE A 814 -19.15 17.53 -43.68
N PRO A 815 -18.72 18.09 -44.84
CA PRO A 815 -17.29 18.27 -45.12
C PRO A 815 -16.62 19.02 -43.98
N LEU A 816 -15.31 18.80 -43.82
CA LEU A 816 -14.50 19.51 -42.84
C LEU A 816 -14.81 21.00 -42.83
N LYS A 817 -15.38 21.49 -41.73
CA LYS A 817 -15.79 22.88 -41.55
C LYS A 817 -14.97 23.56 -40.46
N GLU A 818 -14.84 24.88 -40.61
CA GLU A 818 -14.12 25.75 -39.70
C GLU A 818 -15.05 26.80 -39.10
N PHE A 819 -15.36 26.65 -37.80
CA PHE A 819 -16.19 27.59 -37.08
C PHE A 819 -15.35 28.55 -36.25
N GLN A 820 -15.65 29.82 -36.27
CA GLN A 820 -15.01 30.84 -35.44
C GLN A 820 -15.83 31.05 -34.17
N PHE A 821 -15.19 30.98 -33.00
CA PHE A 821 -15.87 31.27 -31.76
C PHE A 821 -16.23 32.74 -31.64
N VAL A 822 -17.44 33.00 -31.17
CA VAL A 822 -17.94 34.35 -30.92
C VAL A 822 -17.33 34.88 -29.62
N ASN A 823 -16.82 36.10 -29.64
CA ASN A 823 -16.30 36.79 -28.49
C ASN A 823 -17.36 36.86 -27.36
N GLY A 824 -16.95 36.56 -26.12
CA GLY A 824 -17.82 36.46 -24.95
C GLY A 824 -18.44 35.09 -24.73
N SER A 825 -18.15 34.11 -25.59
CA SER A 825 -18.36 32.70 -25.25
C SER A 825 -17.55 32.33 -24.02
N TYR A 826 -18.07 31.47 -23.14
CA TYR A 826 -17.36 31.16 -21.89
C TYR A 826 -17.60 29.72 -21.41
N VAL A 827 -16.70 29.28 -20.54
CA VAL A 827 -16.74 28.00 -19.80
C VAL A 827 -16.67 28.30 -18.32
N ASP A 828 -17.63 27.77 -17.56
CA ASP A 828 -17.72 27.94 -16.10
C ASP A 828 -17.43 26.60 -15.40
N TRP A 829 -16.49 26.60 -14.45
CA TRP A 829 -16.25 25.49 -13.53
C TRP A 829 -16.86 25.79 -12.16
N THR A 830 -17.53 24.82 -11.57
CA THR A 830 -18.16 24.87 -10.25
C THR A 830 -17.78 23.68 -9.36
N GLY A 831 -16.67 23.04 -9.63
CA GLY A 831 -16.15 21.89 -8.87
C GLY A 831 -15.40 20.91 -9.76
N ASN A 832 -16.09 19.97 -10.38
CA ASN A 832 -15.43 18.96 -11.24
C ASN A 832 -14.76 19.60 -12.47
N PRO A 833 -13.42 19.50 -12.59
CA PRO A 833 -12.70 20.08 -13.75
C PRO A 833 -13.11 19.46 -15.09
N MET A 834 -13.59 18.20 -15.05
CA MET A 834 -13.97 17.45 -16.25
C MET A 834 -15.43 17.68 -16.70
N ASN A 835 -16.22 18.40 -15.89
CA ASN A 835 -17.63 18.66 -16.22
C ASN A 835 -18.00 20.14 -16.02
N PRO A 836 -17.37 21.06 -16.78
CA PRO A 836 -17.73 22.45 -16.75
C PRO A 836 -19.11 22.72 -17.38
N SER A 837 -19.67 23.87 -17.08
CA SER A 837 -20.83 24.43 -17.77
C SER A 837 -20.37 25.23 -18.98
N LEU A 838 -20.88 24.90 -20.12
CA LEU A 838 -20.54 25.51 -21.41
C LEU A 838 -21.57 26.57 -21.79
N ASN A 839 -21.09 27.67 -22.35
CA ASN A 839 -21.87 28.68 -23.06
C ASN A 839 -21.06 29.19 -24.24
N LEU A 840 -20.95 28.34 -25.26
CA LEU A 840 -20.11 28.57 -26.42
C LEU A 840 -20.99 28.82 -27.65
N THR A 841 -20.61 29.79 -28.47
CA THR A 841 -21.22 30.00 -29.76
C THR A 841 -20.11 30.12 -30.80
N ALA A 842 -20.22 29.36 -31.87
CA ALA A 842 -19.29 29.40 -33.00
C ALA A 842 -20.02 29.58 -34.31
N THR A 843 -19.45 30.35 -35.24
CA THR A 843 -20.09 30.72 -36.49
C THR A 843 -19.22 30.35 -37.69
N GLU A 844 -19.82 29.86 -38.75
CA GLU A 844 -19.21 29.72 -40.07
C GLU A 844 -19.97 30.57 -41.08
N ARG A 845 -19.27 31.29 -41.93
CA ARG A 845 -19.84 32.06 -43.03
C ARG A 845 -19.90 31.21 -44.30
N VAL A 846 -21.12 30.95 -44.77
CA VAL A 846 -21.38 30.13 -45.95
C VAL A 846 -22.03 31.02 -47.02
N ARG A 847 -21.49 30.99 -48.23
CA ARG A 847 -22.06 31.73 -49.36
C ARG A 847 -22.94 30.79 -50.20
N ALA A 848 -24.22 31.09 -50.29
CA ALA A 848 -25.18 30.27 -51.05
C ALA A 848 -26.03 31.07 -51.98
N SER A 849 -26.52 30.41 -53.01
CA SER A 849 -27.42 30.98 -53.99
C SER A 849 -28.84 30.99 -53.44
N VAL A 850 -29.51 32.14 -53.53
CA VAL A 850 -30.93 32.35 -53.21
C VAL A 850 -31.69 32.72 -54.46
N SER A 851 -32.84 32.10 -54.72
CA SER A 851 -33.73 32.38 -55.84
C SER A 851 -34.49 33.70 -55.60
N ASP A 852 -34.53 34.55 -56.57
CA ASP A 852 -35.19 35.87 -56.50
C ASP A 852 -36.71 35.83 -56.98
N GLY A 853 -37.41 34.71 -56.73
CA GLY A 853 -38.79 34.56 -57.01
C GLY A 853 -39.06 33.98 -58.40
N ASP A 854 -40.31 34.17 -58.93
CA ASP A 854 -40.83 33.56 -60.21
C ASP A 854 -40.09 33.92 -61.50
N ASP A 855 -39.19 34.89 -61.48
CA ASP A 855 -38.46 35.40 -62.68
C ASP A 855 -37.12 34.72 -62.95
N GLY A 856 -36.77 33.67 -62.25
CA GLY A 856 -35.61 32.80 -62.53
C GLY A 856 -34.21 33.44 -62.25
N GLY A 857 -34.16 34.59 -61.62
CA GLY A 857 -32.89 35.18 -61.11
C GLY A 857 -32.37 34.50 -59.82
N SER A 858 -31.08 34.31 -59.73
CA SER A 858 -30.44 33.90 -58.47
C SER A 858 -29.38 34.87 -58.07
N ARG A 859 -29.28 35.17 -56.76
CA ARG A 859 -28.21 35.97 -56.17
C ARG A 859 -27.47 35.21 -55.11
N MET A 860 -26.23 35.56 -54.92
CA MET A 860 -25.37 34.98 -53.87
C MET A 860 -25.54 35.79 -52.60
N VAL A 861 -25.88 35.11 -51.52
CA VAL A 861 -26.06 35.68 -50.20
C VAL A 861 -25.07 35.03 -49.21
N ASN A 862 -24.52 35.83 -48.32
CA ASN A 862 -23.68 35.37 -47.24
C ASN A 862 -24.60 35.01 -46.03
N PHE A 863 -24.48 33.80 -45.61
CA PHE A 863 -25.17 33.26 -44.42
C PHE A 863 -24.18 33.03 -43.31
N ASP A 864 -24.54 33.40 -42.09
CA ASP A 864 -23.82 33.03 -40.90
C ASP A 864 -24.53 31.85 -40.23
N VAL A 865 -23.90 30.68 -40.26
CA VAL A 865 -24.37 29.47 -39.60
C VAL A 865 -23.76 29.41 -38.22
N SER A 866 -24.58 29.45 -37.17
CA SER A 866 -24.13 29.45 -35.80
C SER A 866 -24.44 28.12 -35.11
N ILE A 867 -23.48 27.61 -34.34
CA ILE A 867 -23.66 26.48 -33.42
C ILE A 867 -23.57 27.05 -32.00
N SER A 868 -24.58 26.84 -31.18
CA SER A 868 -24.57 27.16 -29.74
C SER A 868 -24.49 25.87 -28.94
N ILE A 869 -23.52 25.81 -28.03
CA ILE A 869 -23.25 24.67 -27.15
C ILE A 869 -23.46 25.19 -25.71
N LYS A 870 -24.50 24.70 -25.05
CA LYS A 870 -24.88 25.11 -23.69
C LYS A 870 -24.97 23.93 -22.74
N ASN A 871 -25.12 24.21 -21.46
CA ASN A 871 -25.24 23.23 -20.37
C ASN A 871 -23.89 22.56 -19.99
N ARG A 872 -23.96 21.54 -19.15
CA ARG A 872 -22.74 20.83 -18.70
C ARG A 872 -22.16 19.96 -19.81
N LEU A 873 -20.83 19.80 -19.80
CA LEU A 873 -20.11 19.01 -20.80
C LEU A 873 -20.60 17.54 -20.87
N GLU A 874 -21.10 16.98 -19.78
CA GLU A 874 -21.71 15.64 -19.78
C GLU A 874 -23.02 15.55 -20.56
N ASN A 875 -23.81 16.67 -20.62
CA ASN A 875 -25.07 16.73 -21.30
C ASN A 875 -25.20 18.08 -22.03
N PRO A 876 -24.37 18.31 -23.08
CA PRO A 876 -24.41 19.55 -23.82
C PRO A 876 -25.70 19.65 -24.64
N ASP A 877 -26.27 20.83 -24.65
CA ASP A 877 -27.39 21.21 -25.48
C ASP A 877 -26.86 21.90 -26.72
N LEU A 878 -27.08 21.32 -27.90
CA LEU A 878 -26.60 21.80 -29.17
C LEU A 878 -27.75 22.39 -30.00
N SER A 879 -27.65 23.62 -30.35
CA SER A 879 -28.61 24.27 -31.24
C SER A 879 -27.91 24.97 -32.43
N PHE A 880 -28.49 24.82 -33.56
CA PHE A 880 -28.07 25.47 -34.81
C PHE A 880 -28.96 26.64 -35.14
N ASN A 881 -28.38 27.70 -35.66
CA ASN A 881 -29.14 28.85 -36.12
C ASN A 881 -28.53 29.38 -37.43
N LEU A 882 -29.40 29.94 -38.25
CA LEU A 882 -29.04 30.54 -39.55
C LEU A 882 -29.44 32.00 -39.55
N SER A 883 -28.58 32.87 -40.02
CA SER A 883 -28.83 34.27 -40.21
C SER A 883 -28.18 34.79 -41.51
N ALA A 884 -28.73 35.83 -42.08
CA ALA A 884 -28.23 36.49 -43.26
C ALA A 884 -28.17 38.00 -43.04
N PRO A 885 -27.23 38.50 -42.18
CA PRO A 885 -27.25 39.87 -41.70
C PRO A 885 -27.01 40.91 -42.77
N GLU A 886 -26.44 40.52 -43.92
CA GLU A 886 -26.14 41.37 -45.04
C GLU A 886 -27.30 41.46 -46.07
N ASP A 887 -28.35 40.63 -45.95
CA ASP A 887 -29.50 40.60 -46.83
C ASP A 887 -30.81 40.69 -46.04
N ALA A 888 -31.41 41.87 -46.04
CA ALA A 888 -32.60 42.17 -45.25
C ALA A 888 -33.82 41.31 -45.62
N THR A 889 -33.93 40.90 -46.91
CA THR A 889 -35.04 40.08 -47.40
C THR A 889 -34.96 38.65 -46.83
N VAL A 890 -33.81 38.02 -47.02
CA VAL A 890 -33.55 36.65 -46.49
C VAL A 890 -33.55 36.64 -44.94
N GLN A 891 -33.02 37.68 -44.32
CA GLN A 891 -33.06 37.82 -42.86
C GLN A 891 -34.51 37.90 -42.36
N GLY A 892 -35.38 38.61 -43.05
CA GLY A 892 -36.84 38.70 -42.80
C GLY A 892 -37.52 37.34 -42.90
N GLU A 893 -37.21 36.56 -43.93
CA GLU A 893 -37.68 35.20 -44.12
C GLU A 893 -37.24 34.25 -42.96
N LEU A 894 -35.96 34.32 -42.62
CA LEU A 894 -35.40 33.54 -41.54
C LEU A 894 -36.03 33.91 -40.17
N ALA A 895 -36.33 35.18 -39.92
CA ALA A 895 -36.99 35.67 -38.73
C ALA A 895 -38.43 35.17 -38.61
N GLY A 896 -39.10 34.89 -39.73
CA GLY A 896 -40.47 34.29 -39.80
C GLY A 896 -40.51 32.78 -39.57
N MET A 897 -39.35 32.09 -39.58
CA MET A 897 -39.24 30.66 -39.36
C MET A 897 -39.20 30.32 -37.85
N SER A 898 -39.72 29.17 -37.50
CA SER A 898 -39.51 28.63 -36.16
C SER A 898 -38.03 28.32 -35.91
N ALA A 899 -37.61 28.20 -34.65
CA ALA A 899 -36.24 27.82 -34.28
C ALA A 899 -35.84 26.48 -34.88
N ASP A 900 -36.75 25.53 -34.92
CA ASP A 900 -36.55 24.21 -35.51
C ASP A 900 -36.32 24.26 -37.04
N GLU A 901 -37.06 25.08 -37.72
CA GLU A 901 -36.90 25.29 -39.18
C GLU A 901 -35.56 25.95 -39.49
N ARG A 902 -35.19 27.00 -38.75
CA ARG A 902 -33.88 27.62 -38.92
C ARG A 902 -32.74 26.64 -38.65
N SER A 903 -32.89 25.79 -37.62
CA SER A 903 -31.88 24.75 -37.29
C SER A 903 -31.75 23.75 -38.45
N LYS A 904 -32.84 23.28 -39.01
CA LYS A 904 -32.81 22.38 -40.17
C LYS A 904 -32.18 23.01 -41.38
N GLN A 905 -32.48 24.28 -41.66
CA GLN A 905 -31.84 25.04 -42.77
C GLN A 905 -30.34 25.23 -42.52
N ALA A 906 -29.93 25.56 -41.30
CA ALA A 906 -28.53 25.67 -40.91
C ALA A 906 -27.75 24.37 -41.18
N ILE A 907 -28.29 23.25 -40.74
CA ILE A 907 -27.68 21.91 -40.92
C ILE A 907 -27.62 21.54 -42.42
N THR A 908 -28.68 21.79 -43.19
CA THR A 908 -28.73 21.56 -44.64
C THR A 908 -27.70 22.40 -45.36
N MET A 909 -27.58 23.65 -44.99
CA MET A 909 -26.58 24.56 -45.58
C MET A 909 -25.13 24.13 -45.30
N LEU A 910 -24.83 23.65 -44.05
CA LEU A 910 -23.53 23.11 -43.76
C LEU A 910 -23.17 21.88 -44.57
N ALA A 911 -24.15 21.00 -44.79
CA ALA A 911 -23.96 19.75 -45.54
C ALA A 911 -23.89 19.95 -47.05
N THR A 912 -24.71 20.81 -47.59
CA THR A 912 -24.94 20.93 -49.06
C THR A 912 -24.43 22.25 -49.65
N GLY A 913 -24.21 23.28 -48.83
CA GLY A 913 -23.92 24.64 -49.30
C GLY A 913 -25.09 25.35 -49.96
N MET A 914 -26.34 24.87 -49.80
CA MET A 914 -27.54 25.39 -50.48
C MET A 914 -28.59 25.88 -49.47
N TYR A 915 -29.30 26.97 -49.85
CA TYR A 915 -30.45 27.48 -49.12
C TYR A 915 -31.72 26.96 -49.82
N LEU A 916 -32.53 26.14 -49.13
CA LEU A 916 -33.63 25.36 -49.70
C LEU A 916 -35.05 25.89 -49.40
N TYR A 917 -35.22 27.13 -48.93
CA TYR A 917 -36.51 27.62 -48.43
C TYR A 917 -37.53 27.89 -49.56
N ASN A 918 -37.09 28.25 -50.71
CA ASN A 918 -38.00 28.66 -51.84
C ASN A 918 -38.15 27.62 -52.96
N SER A 919 -37.73 26.37 -52.78
CA SER A 919 -38.05 25.31 -53.73
C SER A 919 -39.49 24.82 -53.54
N GLY A 920 -40.41 25.45 -54.26
CA GLY A 920 -41.82 25.33 -54.14
C GLY A 920 -42.46 23.97 -53.92
N LYS A 921 -43.53 23.97 -53.17
CA LYS A 921 -44.57 22.93 -53.00
C LYS A 921 -44.27 21.58 -53.65
N GLY A 922 -43.52 20.76 -52.97
CA GLY A 922 -43.47 19.33 -53.32
C GLY A 922 -42.07 18.69 -53.21
N GLY A 923 -41.83 17.91 -52.20
CA GLY A 923 -40.81 16.84 -52.22
C GLY A 923 -39.53 17.01 -51.49
N GLY A 924 -39.21 18.14 -50.86
CA GLY A 924 -37.90 18.38 -50.19
C GLY A 924 -37.77 17.94 -48.74
N LEU A 925 -38.83 17.41 -48.16
CA LEU A 925 -38.89 17.12 -46.71
C LEU A 925 -38.18 15.82 -46.23
N THR A 926 -37.90 14.91 -47.14
CA THR A 926 -37.32 13.58 -46.77
C THR A 926 -35.81 13.62 -46.61
N MET A 927 -35.08 14.49 -47.32
CA MET A 927 -33.61 14.53 -47.21
C MET A 927 -33.15 15.33 -45.99
N GLY A 928 -33.84 16.43 -45.65
CA GLY A 928 -33.53 17.21 -44.47
C GLY A 928 -33.85 16.50 -43.15
N SER A 929 -34.92 15.70 -43.11
CA SER A 929 -35.25 14.90 -41.92
C SER A 929 -34.30 13.70 -41.71
N ALA A 930 -33.89 13.05 -42.81
CA ALA A 930 -32.91 11.99 -42.77
C ALA A 930 -31.53 12.51 -42.35
N LEU A 931 -31.09 13.64 -42.90
CA LEU A 931 -29.86 14.29 -42.48
C LEU A 931 -29.89 14.75 -41.02
N ASN A 932 -31.02 15.27 -40.51
CA ASN A 932 -31.18 15.68 -39.15
C ASN A 932 -31.15 14.48 -38.17
N SER A 933 -31.78 13.36 -38.51
CA SER A 933 -31.74 12.13 -37.71
C SER A 933 -30.32 11.52 -37.64
N VAL A 934 -29.59 11.53 -38.75
CA VAL A 934 -28.19 11.06 -38.81
C VAL A 934 -27.29 11.99 -38.02
N LEU A 935 -27.43 13.31 -38.16
CA LEU A 935 -26.66 14.31 -37.40
C LEU A 935 -26.99 14.24 -35.91
N GLN A 936 -28.26 14.11 -35.54
CA GLN A 936 -28.68 13.96 -34.13
C GLN A 936 -28.11 12.68 -33.51
N SER A 937 -28.14 11.57 -34.27
CA SER A 937 -27.54 10.31 -33.79
C SER A 937 -26.02 10.41 -33.62
N GLN A 938 -25.36 11.11 -34.54
CA GLN A 938 -23.91 11.36 -34.46
C GLN A 938 -23.54 12.34 -33.35
N ILE A 939 -24.31 13.40 -33.16
CA ILE A 939 -24.14 14.35 -32.07
C ILE A 939 -24.35 13.64 -30.73
N ASN A 940 -25.38 12.79 -30.61
CA ASN A 940 -25.61 11.97 -29.42
C ASN A 940 -24.49 10.93 -29.20
N SER A 941 -23.88 10.42 -30.26
CA SER A 941 -22.73 9.51 -30.16
C SER A 941 -21.46 10.28 -29.74
N LEU A 942 -21.30 11.53 -30.21
CA LEU A 942 -20.21 12.40 -29.79
C LEU A 942 -20.31 12.78 -28.30
N THR A 943 -21.52 13.12 -27.84
CA THR A 943 -21.78 13.42 -26.43
C THR A 943 -21.69 12.19 -25.56
N GLY A 944 -22.11 11.02 -26.08
CA GLY A 944 -21.91 9.72 -25.41
C GLY A 944 -20.43 9.32 -25.30
N ASN A 945 -19.62 9.66 -26.30
CA ASN A 945 -18.18 9.39 -26.33
C ASN A 945 -17.38 10.40 -25.46
N LEU A 946 -17.83 11.65 -25.34
CA LEU A 946 -17.31 12.59 -24.35
C LEU A 946 -17.59 12.15 -22.90
N LYS A 947 -18.68 11.40 -22.66
CA LYS A 947 -18.93 10.73 -21.37
C LYS A 947 -17.95 9.60 -21.08
N ASN A 948 -17.42 8.95 -22.12
CA ASN A 948 -16.45 7.86 -22.00
C ASN A 948 -14.99 8.32 -22.14
N ALA A 949 -14.74 9.56 -22.57
CA ALA A 949 -13.46 10.21 -22.46
C ALA A 949 -13.24 10.65 -21.02
N SER A 950 -13.13 9.69 -20.12
CA SER A 950 -12.49 9.93 -18.85
C SER A 950 -11.03 10.26 -19.18
N LEU A 951 -10.67 11.56 -19.12
CA LEU A 951 -9.28 11.90 -18.84
C LEU A 951 -8.96 11.19 -17.55
N SER A 952 -8.14 10.19 -17.61
CA SER A 952 -7.50 9.57 -16.45
C SER A 952 -6.42 10.51 -15.92
N VAL A 953 -6.85 11.66 -15.41
CA VAL A 953 -6.16 12.37 -14.37
C VAL A 953 -6.57 11.63 -13.11
N GLY A 954 -5.73 10.70 -12.66
CA GLY A 954 -5.93 9.73 -11.60
C GLY A 954 -6.80 10.15 -10.45
N ILE A 955 -8.09 9.97 -10.63
CA ILE A 955 -9.06 9.85 -9.57
C ILE A 955 -9.75 8.51 -9.81
N GLU A 956 -9.14 7.45 -9.31
CA GLU A 956 -9.89 6.22 -9.07
C GLU A 956 -10.88 6.49 -7.96
N ASP A 957 -12.12 6.71 -8.34
CA ASP A 957 -13.23 6.45 -7.45
C ASP A 957 -13.36 4.91 -7.33
N ARG A 958 -12.68 4.35 -6.31
CA ARG A 958 -12.86 2.95 -5.91
C ARG A 958 -14.21 2.79 -5.22
N THR A 959 -15.29 2.90 -5.97
CA THR A 959 -16.58 2.41 -5.50
C THR A 959 -17.21 1.53 -6.56
N ALA A 960 -17.41 0.29 -6.12
CA ALA A 960 -18.31 -0.74 -6.58
C ALA A 960 -17.89 -1.60 -7.80
N ALA A 961 -17.45 -2.80 -7.54
CA ALA A 961 -18.18 -4.06 -7.63
C ALA A 961 -17.28 -5.23 -7.26
#